data_5696d1e82195d2eb113744565d4efd6f
#
_entry.id   5696d1e82195d2eb113744565d4efd6f
#
_cell.length_a   1.000
_cell.length_b   1.000
_cell.length_c   1.000
_cell.angle_alpha   90.00
_cell.angle_beta   90.00
_cell.angle_gamma   90.00
#
_symmetry.space_group_name_H-M   'P 1'
#
loop_
_entity.id
_entity.type
_entity.pdbx_description
1 polymer ?
#
loop_
_entity_poly.entity_id
_entity_poly.type
_entity_poly.pdbx_seq_one_letter_code
_entity_poly.pdbx_strand_id
1 'polypeptide(L)'
;MITGITLLSTILMLDTTATEPQRLDEVVVVSRAQGQRRSVKGQVASIDEHLKELKNVSLVRRGSYAWEPVVNSMATERVSTTIDGMKIFYACTDKMDPVTSYVESGNLQSILLNSGLNGNPQATGNIGGSLDLKLRKAGFNGDAFHAGADVGYEANGHLQVYGADASVSTKSFYTNGGVFYRHADNYKEGGGREVNFSQFQKVNAFNNFGFRLSQQDAIEGTFIFDRATNVGYPALNMDVAKAEAFITSLSYRRQWEERLVQSWETKAYYNHITHIMDDTKRPDVQIHMDMPGKSWTAGLYSLVRAAKGIHELTVNYDLCYNRLFADMTMYPGGAAPMYMVTWPDVGTLNTGAALTDHICLNSASSLYLSGKLSWQHQRLNNDEGYKALSVFFPGMKQQYHQTTGRIAISYQWTMDNGQWIIGSGWGSRAPTVTEAYGYYLNNTFDQYDYIGNPRLRNESAIELNTSYQLSIINSQLSIGFDANAFFFTNYIIGQFEPRLSPMTVAAEGVKVYGNIDHTTVANASLSAEWKPIKGLRWSAKGTYSLGRDDEGENLPLIAPLSYQSRLSYTTGALSLQAEVKGHARQGKYGKKYGETETAAWTILNLSATYVWRIITLRAGIENVFDKYYATYADWCHIPQKGRNIYLNLSFEL
;
A
#
# COMPACT_ATOMS: atom_id res chain seq x y z
N MET A 1 3.18 -36.03 -36.92
CA MET A 1 3.35 -34.56 -37.02
C MET A 1 2.18 -33.86 -37.80
N ILE A 2 0.99 -34.52 -37.89
CA ILE A 2 -0.19 -34.00 -38.64
C ILE A 2 -1.43 -33.81 -37.72
N THR A 3 -1.42 -34.33 -36.50
CA THR A 3 -2.53 -34.22 -35.54
C THR A 3 -2.52 -32.96 -34.64
N GLY A 4 -1.43 -32.20 -34.63
CA GLY A 4 -1.34 -30.97 -33.81
C GLY A 4 -1.87 -29.68 -34.46
N ILE A 5 -2.00 -29.68 -35.80
CA ILE A 5 -2.44 -28.51 -36.57
C ILE A 5 -3.96 -28.43 -36.65
N THR A 6 -4.65 -29.57 -36.55
CA THR A 6 -6.12 -29.67 -36.63
C THR A 6 -6.80 -29.19 -35.33
N LEU A 7 -6.14 -29.26 -34.19
CA LEU A 7 -6.70 -28.76 -32.92
C LEU A 7 -6.64 -27.23 -32.82
N LEU A 8 -5.63 -26.59 -33.43
CA LEU A 8 -5.49 -25.14 -33.45
C LEU A 8 -6.49 -24.47 -34.40
N SER A 9 -6.89 -25.15 -35.46
CA SER A 9 -7.87 -24.64 -36.43
C SER A 9 -9.33 -24.75 -35.93
N THR A 10 -9.61 -25.65 -35.00
CA THR A 10 -10.95 -25.81 -34.42
C THR A 10 -11.23 -24.80 -33.28
N ILE A 11 -10.17 -24.29 -32.60
CA ILE A 11 -10.29 -23.26 -31.59
C ILE A 11 -10.51 -21.87 -32.23
N LEU A 12 -10.12 -21.68 -33.49
CA LEU A 12 -10.30 -20.42 -34.24
C LEU A 12 -11.69 -20.23 -34.86
N MET A 13 -12.59 -21.23 -34.75
CA MET A 13 -13.95 -21.19 -35.34
C MET A 13 -15.08 -21.10 -34.30
N LEU A 14 -14.77 -20.85 -33.03
CA LEU A 14 -15.79 -20.65 -32.00
C LEU A 14 -16.11 -19.17 -31.84
N ASP A 15 -17.24 -18.86 -32.43
CA ASP A 15 -18.20 -17.80 -32.10
C ASP A 15 -17.81 -16.34 -32.40
N THR A 16 -18.28 -15.89 -33.57
CA THR A 16 -18.41 -14.48 -33.93
C THR A 16 -19.73 -13.89 -33.42
N THR A 17 -20.03 -14.02 -32.13
CA THR A 17 -20.88 -13.02 -31.49
C THR A 17 -19.95 -11.91 -31.04
N ALA A 18 -19.98 -10.80 -31.77
CA ALA A 18 -19.29 -9.58 -31.45
C ALA A 18 -19.75 -9.08 -30.07
N THR A 19 -19.10 -9.56 -29.01
CA THR A 19 -18.99 -8.77 -27.80
C THR A 19 -18.21 -7.55 -28.21
N GLU A 20 -18.82 -6.37 -28.09
CA GLU A 20 -18.12 -5.09 -28.25
C GLU A 20 -16.77 -5.18 -27.53
N PRO A 21 -15.66 -4.74 -28.15
CA PRO A 21 -14.36 -4.75 -27.50
C PRO A 21 -14.56 -4.03 -26.17
N GLN A 22 -14.42 -4.75 -25.07
CA GLN A 22 -14.42 -4.12 -23.75
C GLN A 22 -13.27 -3.13 -23.78
N ARG A 23 -13.61 -1.86 -24.03
CA ARG A 23 -12.68 -0.75 -23.88
C ARG A 23 -12.00 -0.97 -22.53
N LEU A 24 -10.68 -0.83 -22.51
CA LEU A 24 -9.95 -0.55 -21.29
C LEU A 24 -10.58 0.71 -20.71
N ASP A 25 -11.68 0.50 -19.99
CA ASP A 25 -12.43 1.59 -19.42
C ASP A 25 -11.50 2.27 -18.44
N GLU A 26 -11.36 3.53 -18.68
CA GLU A 26 -10.85 4.57 -17.82
C GLU A 26 -10.84 4.12 -16.37
N VAL A 27 -9.74 4.35 -15.72
CA VAL A 27 -9.65 4.28 -14.26
C VAL A 27 -10.72 5.21 -13.70
N VAL A 28 -11.91 4.70 -13.54
CA VAL A 28 -12.99 5.42 -12.89
C VAL A 28 -12.67 5.39 -11.39
N VAL A 29 -12.09 6.48 -10.90
CA VAL A 29 -12.03 6.75 -9.47
C VAL A 29 -13.45 7.03 -9.03
N VAL A 30 -14.19 6.01 -8.65
CA VAL A 30 -15.49 6.18 -8.03
C VAL A 30 -15.22 6.62 -6.59
N SER A 31 -15.21 7.92 -6.37
CA SER A 31 -15.27 8.49 -5.02
C SER A 31 -16.69 8.27 -4.49
N ARG A 32 -16.87 7.23 -3.69
CA ARG A 32 -18.00 7.13 -2.76
C ARG A 32 -17.51 7.66 -1.42
N ALA A 33 -18.41 8.14 -0.56
CA ALA A 33 -18.08 8.57 0.81
C ALA A 33 -17.33 7.50 1.64
N GLN A 34 -17.28 6.27 1.15
CA GLN A 34 -16.60 5.12 1.78
C GLN A 34 -15.21 4.79 1.21
N GLY A 35 -14.69 5.53 0.21
CA GLY A 35 -13.34 5.26 -0.29
C GLY A 35 -13.17 5.37 -1.80
N GLN A 36 -11.91 5.39 -2.23
CA GLN A 36 -11.51 5.38 -3.62
C GLN A 36 -11.23 3.93 -4.04
N ARG A 37 -11.77 3.50 -5.16
CA ARG A 37 -11.52 2.20 -5.74
C ARG A 37 -10.82 2.36 -7.07
N ARG A 38 -9.65 1.74 -7.22
CA ARG A 38 -8.96 1.62 -8.49
C ARG A 38 -9.06 0.18 -8.98
N SER A 39 -9.63 -0.01 -10.16
CA SER A 39 -9.62 -1.30 -10.84
C SER A 39 -8.22 -1.58 -11.41
N VAL A 40 -7.73 -2.79 -11.22
CA VAL A 40 -6.45 -3.28 -11.76
C VAL A 40 -6.78 -4.41 -12.73
N LYS A 41 -6.42 -4.24 -13.99
CA LYS A 41 -6.58 -5.28 -15.02
C LYS A 41 -5.28 -5.43 -15.79
N GLY A 42 -4.79 -6.68 -15.93
CA GLY A 42 -3.81 -7.13 -16.90
C GLY A 42 -2.62 -6.20 -17.18
N GLN A 43 -2.14 -5.46 -16.18
CA GLN A 43 -1.04 -4.54 -16.36
C GLN A 43 0.24 -5.15 -15.83
N VAL A 44 1.28 -5.06 -16.63
CA VAL A 44 2.65 -5.45 -16.26
C VAL A 44 3.27 -4.46 -15.26
N ALA A 45 2.63 -3.31 -15.06
CA ALA A 45 3.01 -2.30 -14.09
C ALA A 45 3.09 -2.86 -12.65
N SER A 46 3.98 -2.32 -11.84
CA SER A 46 4.06 -2.65 -10.43
C SER A 46 2.85 -2.10 -9.66
N ILE A 47 2.59 -2.65 -8.49
CA ILE A 47 1.55 -2.12 -7.59
C ILE A 47 1.83 -0.67 -7.20
N ASP A 48 3.11 -0.32 -7.04
CA ASP A 48 3.54 1.03 -6.69
C ASP A 48 3.05 2.08 -7.71
N GLU A 49 3.01 1.75 -9.00
CA GLU A 49 2.47 2.66 -10.02
C GLU A 49 0.96 2.85 -9.90
N HIS A 50 0.23 1.80 -9.53
CA HIS A 50 -1.20 1.92 -9.26
C HIS A 50 -1.50 2.75 -8.02
N LEU A 51 -0.68 2.63 -6.98
CA LEU A 51 -0.82 3.39 -5.74
C LEU A 51 -0.58 4.88 -5.94
N LYS A 52 0.40 5.28 -6.76
CA LYS A 52 0.70 6.68 -7.08
C LYS A 52 -0.48 7.44 -7.73
N GLU A 53 -1.38 6.71 -8.39
CA GLU A 53 -2.53 7.30 -9.04
C GLU A 53 -3.68 7.61 -8.06
N LEU A 54 -3.67 7.06 -6.84
CA LEU A 54 -4.66 7.34 -5.82
C LEU A 54 -4.51 8.77 -5.28
N LYS A 55 -5.61 9.37 -4.84
CA LYS A 55 -5.58 10.70 -4.23
C LYS A 55 -4.90 10.64 -2.86
N ASN A 56 -4.05 11.63 -2.56
CA ASN A 56 -3.36 11.77 -1.28
C ASN A 56 -2.52 10.54 -0.89
N VAL A 57 -2.05 9.77 -1.89
CA VAL A 57 -1.11 8.68 -1.70
C VAL A 57 0.24 9.06 -2.30
N SER A 58 1.29 8.88 -1.54
CA SER A 58 2.68 8.94 -1.95
C SER A 58 3.41 7.68 -1.50
N LEU A 59 4.64 7.49 -1.95
CA LEU A 59 5.40 6.28 -1.67
C LEU A 59 6.79 6.65 -1.16
N VAL A 60 7.18 6.11 -0.01
CA VAL A 60 8.56 6.18 0.48
C VAL A 60 9.37 5.10 -0.21
N ARG A 61 10.49 5.52 -0.81
CA ARG A 61 11.35 4.66 -1.62
C ARG A 61 12.73 4.52 -0.99
N ARG A 62 13.16 3.29 -0.76
CA ARG A 62 14.49 2.93 -0.27
C ARG A 62 15.33 2.22 -1.33
N GLY A 63 14.68 1.69 -2.38
CA GLY A 63 15.28 0.97 -3.52
C GLY A 63 14.36 0.92 -4.72
N SER A 64 14.65 0.07 -5.67
CA SER A 64 13.84 -0.09 -6.90
C SER A 64 12.57 -0.92 -6.70
N TYR A 65 12.43 -1.58 -5.58
CA TYR A 65 11.40 -2.54 -5.26
C TYR A 65 10.75 -2.22 -3.92
N ALA A 66 9.45 -2.58 -3.78
CA ALA A 66 8.71 -2.57 -2.52
C ALA A 66 8.67 -1.19 -1.84
N TRP A 67 7.91 -0.26 -2.40
CA TRP A 67 7.78 1.08 -1.87
C TRP A 67 6.68 1.16 -0.82
N GLU A 68 6.97 1.84 0.30
CA GLU A 68 6.05 1.97 1.41
C GLU A 68 4.96 3.01 1.13
N PRO A 69 3.66 2.66 1.19
CA PRO A 69 2.58 3.61 0.96
C PRO A 69 2.42 4.59 2.14
N VAL A 70 2.25 5.86 1.79
CA VAL A 70 1.94 6.97 2.69
C VAL A 70 0.59 7.54 2.29
N VAL A 71 -0.36 7.61 3.20
CA VAL A 71 -1.71 8.12 2.97
C VAL A 71 -1.92 9.36 3.82
N ASN A 72 -2.38 10.45 3.22
CA ASN A 72 -2.58 11.74 3.89
C ASN A 72 -1.34 12.22 4.66
N SER A 73 -0.15 12.05 4.07
CA SER A 73 1.15 12.37 4.69
C SER A 73 1.48 11.55 5.94
N MET A 74 0.88 10.35 6.09
CA MET A 74 1.09 9.44 7.22
C MET A 74 1.59 8.09 6.72
N ALA A 75 2.67 7.60 7.33
CA ALA A 75 3.31 6.32 6.99
C ALA A 75 2.58 5.13 7.64
N THR A 76 3.13 3.95 7.44
CA THR A 76 2.55 2.63 7.78
C THR A 76 2.08 2.49 9.23
N GLU A 77 2.67 3.19 10.19
CA GLU A 77 2.23 3.13 11.60
C GLU A 77 0.80 3.68 11.78
N ARG A 78 0.38 4.58 10.88
CA ARG A 78 -0.92 5.27 10.91
C ARG A 78 -1.84 4.84 9.77
N VAL A 79 -1.38 3.91 8.90
CA VAL A 79 -2.12 3.40 7.75
C VAL A 79 -2.26 1.88 7.85
N SER A 80 -3.47 1.37 7.82
CA SER A 80 -3.71 -0.07 7.81
C SER A 80 -3.72 -0.60 6.38
N THR A 81 -2.82 -1.52 6.05
CA THR A 81 -2.81 -2.21 4.74
C THR A 81 -3.22 -3.66 4.93
N THR A 82 -4.19 -4.12 4.12
CA THR A 82 -4.71 -5.50 4.12
C THR A 82 -4.70 -6.08 2.71
N ILE A 83 -4.66 -7.40 2.61
CA ILE A 83 -4.90 -8.14 1.37
C ILE A 83 -6.21 -8.90 1.53
N ASP A 84 -7.24 -8.52 0.77
CA ASP A 84 -8.60 -9.10 0.84
C ASP A 84 -9.15 -9.17 2.28
N GLY A 85 -8.90 -8.12 3.07
CA GLY A 85 -9.28 -7.98 4.48
C GLY A 85 -8.36 -8.69 5.49
N MET A 86 -7.37 -9.45 5.04
CA MET A 86 -6.40 -10.13 5.90
C MET A 86 -5.37 -9.13 6.43
N LYS A 87 -5.14 -9.13 7.73
CA LYS A 87 -4.06 -8.36 8.38
C LYS A 87 -2.74 -9.09 8.23
N ILE A 88 -1.73 -8.37 7.75
CA ILE A 88 -0.39 -8.88 7.53
C ILE A 88 0.59 -7.89 8.15
N PHE A 89 1.59 -8.40 8.86
CA PHE A 89 2.65 -7.59 9.44
C PHE A 89 3.97 -7.99 8.77
N TYR A 90 4.70 -6.97 8.29
CA TYR A 90 6.02 -7.15 7.69
C TYR A 90 7.02 -7.68 8.71
N ALA A 91 8.12 -8.28 8.23
CA ALA A 91 9.16 -8.88 9.07
C ALA A 91 10.48 -8.08 9.09
N CYS A 92 10.53 -6.93 8.39
CA CYS A 92 11.71 -6.08 8.29
C CYS A 92 11.61 -4.85 9.17
N THR A 93 12.60 -4.61 10.03
CA THR A 93 12.69 -3.42 10.87
C THR A 93 12.74 -2.12 10.07
N ASP A 94 13.37 -2.16 8.87
CA ASP A 94 13.55 -1.04 7.97
C ASP A 94 12.44 -0.91 6.92
N LYS A 95 11.36 -1.71 7.05
CA LYS A 95 10.19 -1.71 6.15
C LYS A 95 10.53 -1.91 4.67
N MET A 96 11.51 -2.78 4.38
CA MET A 96 11.88 -3.15 3.03
C MET A 96 10.85 -4.07 2.35
N ASP A 97 9.91 -4.62 3.12
CA ASP A 97 8.87 -5.55 2.67
C ASP A 97 7.46 -5.07 3.08
N PRO A 98 7.00 -3.88 2.64
CA PRO A 98 5.65 -3.43 2.93
C PRO A 98 4.62 -4.43 2.40
N VAL A 99 3.44 -4.50 3.03
CA VAL A 99 2.38 -5.47 2.70
C VAL A 99 1.99 -5.46 1.21
N THR A 100 2.12 -4.31 0.56
CA THR A 100 1.89 -4.13 -0.88
C THR A 100 2.85 -4.93 -1.76
N SER A 101 4.01 -5.32 -1.23
CA SER A 101 5.01 -6.08 -1.99
C SER A 101 4.67 -7.56 -2.16
N TYR A 102 3.73 -8.12 -1.39
CA TYR A 102 3.40 -9.56 -1.45
C TYR A 102 2.38 -9.94 -2.52
N VAL A 103 1.93 -8.98 -3.32
CA VAL A 103 0.99 -9.21 -4.43
C VAL A 103 1.52 -8.58 -5.72
N GLU A 104 0.96 -9.02 -6.84
CA GLU A 104 1.22 -8.46 -8.17
C GLU A 104 -0.05 -7.84 -8.75
N SER A 105 0.09 -6.92 -9.71
CA SER A 105 -1.05 -6.30 -10.38
C SER A 105 -2.00 -7.34 -11.00
N GLY A 106 -1.45 -8.43 -11.51
CA GLY A 106 -2.22 -9.50 -12.15
C GLY A 106 -3.08 -10.32 -11.19
N ASN A 107 -2.78 -10.36 -9.88
CA ASN A 107 -3.63 -11.04 -8.91
C ASN A 107 -4.64 -10.12 -8.20
N LEU A 108 -4.65 -8.82 -8.55
CA LEU A 108 -5.59 -7.86 -8.00
C LEU A 108 -6.78 -7.56 -8.91
N GLN A 109 -7.94 -7.45 -8.33
CA GLN A 109 -9.13 -6.87 -8.97
C GLN A 109 -9.15 -5.35 -8.79
N SER A 110 -8.83 -4.87 -7.60
CA SER A 110 -8.87 -3.44 -7.28
C SER A 110 -8.07 -3.12 -6.03
N ILE A 111 -7.69 -1.87 -5.89
CA ILE A 111 -7.16 -1.27 -4.67
C ILE A 111 -8.25 -0.38 -4.09
N LEU A 112 -8.64 -0.63 -2.84
CA LEU A 112 -9.60 0.18 -2.12
C LEU A 112 -8.87 1.04 -1.10
N LEU A 113 -8.94 2.35 -1.26
CA LEU A 113 -8.42 3.33 -0.31
C LEU A 113 -9.57 3.99 0.44
N ASN A 114 -9.60 3.84 1.77
CA ASN A 114 -10.44 4.64 2.64
C ASN A 114 -9.54 5.68 3.32
N SER A 115 -9.77 6.94 3.00
CA SER A 115 -8.97 8.06 3.50
C SER A 115 -9.42 8.46 4.91
N GLY A 116 -8.47 8.71 5.80
CA GLY A 116 -8.72 9.20 7.15
C GLY A 116 -9.50 8.23 8.06
N LEU A 117 -10.26 8.80 8.96
CA LEU A 117 -11.03 8.07 9.98
C LEU A 117 -12.33 7.48 9.46
N ASN A 118 -12.83 7.94 8.31
CA ASN A 118 -13.98 7.34 7.64
C ASN A 118 -13.59 5.97 7.10
N GLY A 119 -14.14 4.89 7.65
CA GLY A 119 -13.45 3.80 7.26
C GLY A 119 -13.85 2.42 7.15
N ASN A 120 -12.93 1.66 6.66
CA ASN A 120 -12.99 0.22 6.57
C ASN A 120 -13.25 -0.38 7.96
N PRO A 121 -14.37 -1.09 8.19
CA PRO A 121 -14.67 -1.71 9.48
C PRO A 121 -13.63 -2.77 9.88
N GLN A 122 -12.90 -3.33 8.92
CA GLN A 122 -11.85 -4.32 9.16
C GLN A 122 -10.51 -3.70 9.57
N ALA A 123 -10.26 -2.42 9.26
CA ALA A 123 -9.02 -1.75 9.60
C ALA A 123 -8.94 -1.41 11.10
N THR A 124 -7.75 -1.55 11.68
CA THR A 124 -7.45 -1.23 13.09
C THR A 124 -6.26 -0.28 13.17
N GLY A 125 -6.32 0.69 14.09
CA GLY A 125 -5.19 1.58 14.36
C GLY A 125 -4.89 2.58 13.26
N ASN A 126 -5.81 2.78 12.32
CA ASN A 126 -5.62 3.70 11.20
C ASN A 126 -6.20 5.08 11.51
N ILE A 127 -5.33 6.08 11.55
CA ILE A 127 -5.71 7.50 11.60
C ILE A 127 -5.64 8.09 10.18
N GLY A 128 -4.55 7.81 9.46
CA GLY A 128 -4.33 8.32 8.10
C GLY A 128 -5.23 7.69 7.03
N GLY A 129 -5.70 6.47 7.27
CA GLY A 129 -6.55 5.74 6.35
C GLY A 129 -6.24 4.24 6.27
N SER A 130 -6.89 3.55 5.34
CA SER A 130 -6.64 2.13 5.09
C SER A 130 -6.60 1.80 3.61
N LEU A 131 -5.69 0.90 3.25
CA LEU A 131 -5.57 0.29 1.93
C LEU A 131 -6.01 -1.17 2.02
N ASP A 132 -6.89 -1.59 1.14
CA ASP A 132 -7.23 -3.00 1.00
C ASP A 132 -7.00 -3.46 -0.45
N LEU A 133 -6.09 -4.40 -0.65
CA LEU A 133 -5.71 -4.98 -1.93
C LEU A 133 -6.68 -6.13 -2.23
N LYS A 134 -7.73 -5.86 -3.01
CA LYS A 134 -8.77 -6.83 -3.34
C LYS A 134 -8.27 -7.81 -4.40
N LEU A 135 -8.26 -9.10 -4.05
CA LEU A 135 -7.85 -10.17 -4.96
C LEU A 135 -8.87 -10.39 -6.07
N ARG A 136 -8.37 -10.73 -7.25
CA ARG A 136 -9.18 -11.15 -8.39
C ARG A 136 -9.67 -12.58 -8.15
N LYS A 137 -10.98 -12.76 -8.19
CA LYS A 137 -11.64 -14.06 -8.09
C LYS A 137 -12.51 -14.29 -9.32
N ALA A 138 -12.45 -15.50 -9.90
CA ALA A 138 -13.25 -15.83 -11.08
C ALA A 138 -14.77 -15.80 -10.79
N GLY A 139 -15.15 -16.15 -9.56
CA GLY A 139 -16.55 -16.21 -9.16
C GLY A 139 -17.31 -17.38 -9.79
N PHE A 140 -18.62 -17.47 -9.53
CA PHE A 140 -19.47 -18.57 -10.01
C PHE A 140 -20.28 -18.13 -11.25
N ASN A 141 -19.58 -17.84 -12.34
CA ASN A 141 -20.17 -17.18 -13.53
C ASN A 141 -20.67 -18.14 -14.63
N GLY A 142 -20.81 -19.44 -14.32
CA GLY A 142 -21.15 -20.46 -15.30
C GLY A 142 -19.89 -21.05 -15.95
N ASP A 143 -20.06 -21.80 -17.05
CA ASP A 143 -18.95 -22.49 -17.70
C ASP A 143 -18.11 -21.48 -18.50
N ALA A 144 -17.05 -20.96 -17.88
CA ALA A 144 -16.13 -20.01 -18.47
C ALA A 144 -14.68 -20.42 -18.21
N PHE A 145 -13.85 -20.24 -19.23
CA PHE A 145 -12.40 -20.39 -19.16
C PHE A 145 -11.76 -19.08 -19.62
N HIS A 146 -10.78 -18.61 -18.86
CA HIS A 146 -9.94 -17.49 -19.24
C HIS A 146 -8.48 -17.86 -19.03
N ALA A 147 -7.61 -17.37 -19.89
CA ALA A 147 -6.17 -17.49 -19.74
C ALA A 147 -5.51 -16.17 -20.15
N GLY A 148 -4.49 -15.76 -19.42
CA GLY A 148 -3.73 -14.56 -19.67
C GLY A 148 -2.24 -14.83 -19.65
N ALA A 149 -1.50 -14.06 -20.44
CA ALA A 149 -0.05 -14.01 -20.39
C ALA A 149 0.43 -12.58 -20.58
N ASP A 150 1.40 -12.17 -19.77
CA ASP A 150 2.00 -10.85 -19.78
C ASP A 150 3.51 -10.94 -19.98
N VAL A 151 4.05 -10.10 -20.87
CA VAL A 151 5.50 -9.93 -21.06
C VAL A 151 5.82 -8.45 -21.07
N GLY A 152 6.75 -8.03 -20.23
CA GLY A 152 7.19 -6.65 -20.13
C GLY A 152 8.70 -6.52 -20.15
N TYR A 153 9.18 -5.43 -20.75
CA TYR A 153 10.59 -5.06 -20.76
C TYR A 153 10.77 -3.56 -20.59
N GLU A 154 11.71 -3.18 -19.72
CA GLU A 154 12.18 -1.80 -19.57
C GLU A 154 13.67 -1.74 -19.87
N ALA A 155 14.07 -0.77 -20.69
CA ALA A 155 15.47 -0.64 -21.11
C ALA A 155 16.40 -0.14 -19.98
N ASN A 156 15.88 0.72 -19.09
CA ASN A 156 16.67 1.24 -17.97
C ASN A 156 16.57 0.29 -16.76
N GLY A 157 17.67 -0.40 -16.47
CA GLY A 157 17.75 -1.47 -15.47
C GLY A 157 17.29 -2.83 -16.00
N HIS A 158 17.09 -2.99 -17.32
CA HIS A 158 16.73 -4.25 -17.99
C HIS A 158 15.63 -5.03 -17.28
N LEU A 159 14.61 -4.31 -16.73
CA LEU A 159 13.51 -4.96 -16.05
C LEU A 159 12.77 -5.88 -17.02
N GLN A 160 12.65 -7.14 -16.64
CA GLN A 160 11.89 -8.17 -17.33
C GLN A 160 10.71 -8.58 -16.44
N VAL A 161 9.53 -8.67 -17.03
CA VAL A 161 8.32 -9.14 -16.36
C VAL A 161 7.68 -10.23 -17.19
N TYR A 162 7.40 -11.35 -16.56
CA TYR A 162 6.68 -12.47 -17.16
C TYR A 162 5.53 -12.85 -16.24
N GLY A 163 4.34 -12.93 -16.78
CA GLY A 163 3.15 -13.35 -16.06
C GLY A 163 2.35 -14.36 -16.85
N ALA A 164 1.75 -15.31 -16.17
CA ALA A 164 0.76 -16.20 -16.74
C ALA A 164 -0.31 -16.50 -15.69
N ASP A 165 -1.57 -16.44 -16.09
CA ASP A 165 -2.70 -16.78 -15.24
C ASP A 165 -3.78 -17.50 -16.02
N ALA A 166 -4.57 -18.31 -15.30
CA ALA A 166 -5.73 -18.97 -15.86
C ALA A 166 -6.85 -19.07 -14.83
N SER A 167 -8.07 -19.11 -15.31
CA SER A 167 -9.24 -19.36 -14.47
C SER A 167 -10.25 -20.29 -15.14
N VAL A 168 -10.90 -21.07 -14.30
CA VAL A 168 -12.05 -21.92 -14.67
C VAL A 168 -13.19 -21.58 -13.73
N SER A 169 -14.37 -21.40 -14.27
CA SER A 169 -15.58 -21.07 -13.51
C SER A 169 -16.75 -21.89 -14.01
N THR A 170 -17.47 -22.48 -13.06
CA THR A 170 -18.77 -23.14 -13.26
C THR A 170 -19.81 -22.52 -12.33
N LYS A 171 -21.05 -22.99 -12.37
CA LYS A 171 -22.10 -22.54 -11.43
C LYS A 171 -21.82 -22.91 -9.97
N SER A 172 -21.04 -23.97 -9.72
CA SER A 172 -20.79 -24.52 -8.37
C SER A 172 -19.35 -24.44 -7.91
N PHE A 173 -18.39 -24.21 -8.82
CA PHE A 173 -16.97 -24.18 -8.53
C PHE A 173 -16.26 -23.13 -9.38
N TYR A 174 -15.25 -22.51 -8.82
CA TYR A 174 -14.27 -21.76 -9.59
C TYR A 174 -12.85 -21.94 -9.01
N THR A 175 -11.86 -21.79 -9.88
CA THR A 175 -10.47 -21.58 -9.49
C THR A 175 -9.84 -20.57 -10.42
N ASN A 176 -8.96 -19.72 -9.89
CA ASN A 176 -8.08 -18.88 -10.69
C ASN A 176 -6.73 -18.79 -10.02
N GLY A 177 -5.69 -18.93 -10.81
CA GLY A 177 -4.31 -18.88 -10.32
C GLY A 177 -3.36 -18.35 -11.37
N GLY A 178 -2.18 -17.93 -10.93
CA GLY A 178 -1.16 -17.43 -11.82
C GLY A 178 0.20 -17.38 -11.15
N VAL A 179 1.22 -17.16 -11.98
CA VAL A 179 2.62 -16.99 -11.58
C VAL A 179 3.18 -15.77 -12.29
N PHE A 180 3.92 -14.95 -11.55
CA PHE A 180 4.61 -13.78 -12.04
C PHE A 180 6.08 -13.84 -11.65
N TYR A 181 6.95 -13.46 -12.58
CA TYR A 181 8.37 -13.33 -12.38
C TYR A 181 8.83 -11.94 -12.79
N ARG A 182 9.65 -11.30 -11.96
CA ARG A 182 10.29 -10.01 -12.24
C ARG A 182 11.78 -10.13 -11.97
N HIS A 183 12.57 -9.55 -12.86
CA HIS A 183 14.02 -9.43 -12.71
C HIS A 183 14.44 -8.05 -13.22
N ALA A 184 15.26 -7.35 -12.45
CA ALA A 184 15.86 -6.09 -12.84
C ALA A 184 17.35 -6.06 -12.43
N ASP A 185 18.17 -5.51 -13.30
CA ASP A 185 19.53 -5.09 -13.00
C ASP A 185 19.54 -3.71 -12.34
N ASN A 186 20.73 -3.20 -12.01
CA ASN A 186 20.89 -1.84 -11.54
C ASN A 186 20.37 -0.86 -12.60
N TYR A 187 19.59 0.13 -12.16
CA TYR A 187 19.12 1.18 -13.07
C TYR A 187 20.14 2.34 -13.16
N LYS A 188 19.96 3.17 -14.18
CA LYS A 188 20.71 4.41 -14.38
C LYS A 188 19.83 5.63 -14.08
N GLU A 189 20.41 6.58 -13.36
CA GLU A 189 19.81 7.90 -13.11
C GLU A 189 19.87 8.80 -14.35
N GLY A 190 19.26 9.98 -14.28
CA GLY A 190 19.41 10.99 -15.33
C GLY A 190 20.87 11.41 -15.49
N GLY A 191 21.36 11.40 -16.74
CA GLY A 191 22.77 11.56 -17.06
C GLY A 191 23.56 10.24 -17.15
N GLY A 192 22.92 9.09 -16.90
CA GLY A 192 23.42 7.76 -17.24
C GLY A 192 24.34 7.09 -16.21
N ARG A 193 24.58 7.68 -15.03
CA ARG A 193 25.33 7.03 -13.95
C ARG A 193 24.50 5.89 -13.36
N GLU A 194 25.13 4.74 -13.15
CA GLU A 194 24.50 3.58 -12.54
C GLU A 194 24.27 3.79 -11.04
N VAL A 195 23.09 3.39 -10.55
CA VAL A 195 22.75 3.36 -9.14
C VAL A 195 22.99 1.94 -8.64
N ASN A 196 24.13 1.75 -8.00
CA ASN A 196 24.54 0.45 -7.45
C ASN A 196 23.52 -0.05 -6.41
N PHE A 197 23.42 -1.38 -6.29
CA PHE A 197 22.51 -2.02 -5.33
C PHE A 197 21.03 -1.64 -5.55
N SER A 198 20.62 -1.58 -6.82
CA SER A 198 19.23 -1.31 -7.19
C SER A 198 18.58 -2.45 -7.98
N GLN A 199 19.29 -3.57 -8.14
CA GLN A 199 18.78 -4.80 -8.75
C GLN A 199 17.79 -5.53 -7.85
N PHE A 200 16.92 -6.36 -8.44
CA PHE A 200 16.06 -7.29 -7.70
C PHE A 200 15.57 -8.45 -8.56
N GLN A 201 15.14 -9.52 -7.89
CA GLN A 201 14.48 -10.66 -8.49
C GLN A 201 13.30 -11.09 -7.63
N LYS A 202 12.14 -11.38 -8.25
CA LYS A 202 10.92 -11.72 -7.54
C LYS A 202 10.11 -12.78 -8.28
N VAL A 203 9.53 -13.71 -7.53
CA VAL A 203 8.49 -14.65 -7.97
C VAL A 203 7.27 -14.50 -7.09
N ASN A 204 6.09 -14.43 -7.69
CA ASN A 204 4.81 -14.46 -7.00
C ASN A 204 3.93 -15.54 -7.63
N ALA A 205 3.32 -16.37 -6.82
CA ALA A 205 2.33 -17.37 -7.25
C ALA A 205 1.09 -17.26 -6.38
N PHE A 206 -0.08 -17.37 -6.99
CA PHE A 206 -1.34 -17.31 -6.26
C PHE A 206 -2.36 -18.31 -6.80
N ASN A 207 -3.29 -18.70 -5.94
CA ASN A 207 -4.50 -19.40 -6.31
C ASN A 207 -5.67 -18.97 -5.44
N ASN A 208 -6.81 -18.71 -6.06
CA ASN A 208 -8.10 -18.53 -5.39
C ASN A 208 -9.04 -19.61 -5.89
N PHE A 209 -9.85 -20.16 -5.01
CA PHE A 209 -10.85 -21.15 -5.36
C PHE A 209 -12.14 -20.91 -4.57
N GLY A 210 -13.25 -21.42 -5.09
CA GLY A 210 -14.54 -21.33 -4.41
C GLY A 210 -15.44 -22.52 -4.75
N PHE A 211 -16.21 -22.93 -3.75
CA PHE A 211 -17.25 -23.94 -3.87
C PHE A 211 -18.58 -23.35 -3.41
N ARG A 212 -19.58 -23.40 -4.27
CA ARG A 212 -20.96 -23.04 -3.93
C ARG A 212 -21.64 -24.26 -3.34
N LEU A 213 -21.98 -24.20 -2.04
CA LEU A 213 -22.64 -25.27 -1.30
C LEU A 213 -24.15 -25.25 -1.54
N SER A 214 -24.72 -24.06 -1.73
CA SER A 214 -26.12 -23.84 -2.08
C SER A 214 -26.25 -22.54 -2.92
N GLN A 215 -27.45 -22.14 -3.29
CA GLN A 215 -27.65 -20.85 -3.96
C GLN A 215 -27.22 -19.66 -3.09
N GLN A 216 -27.22 -19.83 -1.78
CA GLN A 216 -26.95 -18.78 -0.79
C GLN A 216 -25.55 -18.93 -0.16
N ASP A 217 -24.98 -20.14 -0.13
CA ASP A 217 -23.80 -20.48 0.65
C ASP A 217 -22.60 -20.77 -0.24
N ALA A 218 -21.45 -20.20 0.09
CA ALA A 218 -20.19 -20.49 -0.58
C ALA A 218 -19.01 -20.56 0.41
N ILE A 219 -18.05 -21.41 0.10
CA ILE A 219 -16.73 -21.45 0.74
C ILE A 219 -15.72 -20.99 -0.29
N GLU A 220 -14.83 -20.08 0.10
CA GLU A 220 -13.76 -19.56 -0.77
C GLU A 220 -12.42 -19.64 -0.05
N GLY A 221 -11.37 -19.99 -0.79
CA GLY A 221 -10.01 -20.03 -0.27
C GLY A 221 -9.05 -19.23 -1.12
N THR A 222 -7.98 -18.80 -0.49
CA THR A 222 -6.88 -18.07 -1.10
C THR A 222 -5.55 -18.62 -0.65
N PHE A 223 -4.61 -18.68 -1.57
CA PHE A 223 -3.22 -18.99 -1.35
C PHE A 223 -2.34 -18.02 -2.13
N ILE A 224 -1.33 -17.43 -1.47
CA ILE A 224 -0.31 -16.58 -2.10
C ILE A 224 1.05 -17.02 -1.57
N PHE A 225 1.98 -17.23 -2.49
CA PHE A 225 3.40 -17.38 -2.23
C PHE A 225 4.15 -16.26 -2.94
N ASP A 226 4.94 -15.51 -2.21
CA ASP A 226 5.78 -14.44 -2.73
C ASP A 226 7.22 -14.62 -2.27
N ARG A 227 8.17 -14.46 -3.16
CA ARG A 227 9.59 -14.55 -2.83
C ARG A 227 10.40 -13.54 -3.64
N ALA A 228 11.08 -12.64 -2.94
CA ALA A 228 12.08 -11.76 -3.52
C ALA A 228 13.47 -12.16 -3.03
N THR A 229 14.45 -12.12 -3.93
CA THR A 229 15.85 -12.45 -3.68
C THR A 229 16.74 -11.48 -4.42
N ASN A 230 18.00 -11.37 -4.02
CA ASN A 230 18.98 -10.49 -4.67
C ASN A 230 18.46 -9.04 -4.77
N VAL A 231 17.82 -8.55 -3.71
CA VAL A 231 17.22 -7.20 -3.71
C VAL A 231 18.21 -6.20 -3.12
N GLY A 232 18.70 -5.30 -3.94
CA GLY A 232 19.55 -4.21 -3.50
C GLY A 232 18.75 -3.01 -2.98
N TYR A 233 19.30 -2.34 -1.96
CA TYR A 233 18.71 -1.14 -1.36
C TYR A 233 19.74 -0.02 -1.28
N PRO A 234 19.85 0.85 -2.32
CA PRO A 234 20.88 1.88 -2.38
C PRO A 234 20.78 2.94 -1.26
N ALA A 235 19.61 3.09 -0.63
CA ALA A 235 19.42 3.98 0.50
C ALA A 235 19.79 3.35 1.86
N LEU A 236 20.17 2.08 1.90
CA LEU A 236 20.47 1.34 3.13
C LEU A 236 21.86 0.72 3.05
N ASN A 237 22.40 0.34 4.19
CA ASN A 237 23.71 -0.30 4.28
C ASN A 237 23.65 -1.82 4.08
N MET A 238 22.47 -2.38 3.92
CA MET A 238 22.18 -3.80 3.79
C MET A 238 21.29 -4.07 2.58
N ASP A 239 21.38 -5.29 2.06
CA ASP A 239 20.56 -5.81 0.99
C ASP A 239 19.63 -6.91 1.50
N VAL A 240 18.63 -7.28 0.73
CA VAL A 240 17.74 -8.39 1.07
C VAL A 240 18.21 -9.65 0.34
N ALA A 241 18.76 -10.59 1.10
CA ALA A 241 19.09 -11.93 0.59
C ALA A 241 17.82 -12.71 0.26
N LYS A 242 16.81 -12.61 1.14
CA LYS A 242 15.51 -13.28 0.97
C LYS A 242 14.39 -12.53 1.71
N ALA A 243 13.33 -12.17 0.99
CA ALA A 243 12.02 -11.84 1.54
C ALA A 243 11.00 -12.86 1.03
N GLU A 244 10.28 -13.53 1.92
CA GLU A 244 9.36 -14.60 1.58
C GLU A 244 8.06 -14.47 2.36
N ALA A 245 6.93 -14.54 1.66
CA ALA A 245 5.60 -14.50 2.24
C ALA A 245 4.78 -15.71 1.82
N PHE A 246 4.16 -16.33 2.80
CA PHE A 246 3.15 -17.36 2.65
C PHE A 246 1.85 -16.85 3.26
N ILE A 247 0.79 -16.72 2.46
CA ILE A 247 -0.48 -16.14 2.89
C ILE A 247 -1.61 -17.07 2.45
N THR A 248 -2.47 -17.44 3.38
CA THR A 248 -3.62 -18.30 3.09
C THR A 248 -4.85 -17.88 3.87
N SER A 249 -6.02 -18.17 3.31
CA SER A 249 -7.30 -17.95 3.99
C SER A 249 -8.36 -18.94 3.53
N LEU A 250 -9.35 -19.12 4.41
CA LEU A 250 -10.59 -19.80 4.12
C LEU A 250 -11.75 -18.94 4.63
N SER A 251 -12.75 -18.73 3.79
CA SER A 251 -13.94 -17.96 4.14
C SER A 251 -15.21 -18.74 3.84
N TYR A 252 -16.21 -18.56 4.70
CA TYR A 252 -17.58 -18.94 4.47
C TYR A 252 -18.39 -17.68 4.25
N ARG A 253 -19.24 -17.66 3.22
CA ARG A 253 -20.13 -16.56 2.89
C ARG A 253 -21.56 -17.10 2.70
N ARG A 254 -22.51 -16.42 3.31
CA ARG A 254 -23.94 -16.63 3.11
C ARG A 254 -24.60 -15.32 2.67
N GLN A 255 -25.47 -15.41 1.69
CA GLN A 255 -26.29 -14.30 1.19
C GLN A 255 -27.77 -14.64 1.33
N TRP A 256 -28.57 -13.65 1.69
CA TRP A 256 -30.01 -13.77 1.77
C TRP A 256 -30.66 -12.71 0.87
N GLU A 257 -31.71 -13.10 0.19
CA GLU A 257 -32.55 -12.19 -0.58
C GLU A 257 -33.69 -11.70 0.32
N GLU A 258 -34.08 -10.42 0.21
CA GLU A 258 -35.25 -9.79 0.86
C GLU A 258 -35.34 -9.98 2.38
N ARG A 259 -34.20 -10.08 3.09
CA ARG A 259 -34.14 -10.17 4.54
C ARG A 259 -33.44 -8.96 5.15
N LEU A 260 -33.69 -8.72 6.45
CA LEU A 260 -32.97 -7.72 7.23
C LEU A 260 -31.44 -7.91 7.11
N VAL A 261 -30.95 -9.13 7.31
CA VAL A 261 -29.55 -9.51 7.09
C VAL A 261 -29.40 -9.93 5.63
N GLN A 262 -28.56 -9.20 4.88
CA GLN A 262 -28.32 -9.43 3.46
C GLN A 262 -27.15 -10.38 3.23
N SER A 263 -26.09 -10.27 4.03
CA SER A 263 -24.93 -11.14 3.90
C SER A 263 -24.18 -11.31 5.21
N TRP A 264 -23.58 -12.48 5.36
CA TRP A 264 -22.62 -12.80 6.40
C TRP A 264 -21.39 -13.46 5.77
N GLU A 265 -20.23 -12.97 6.13
CA GLU A 265 -18.94 -13.53 5.75
C GLU A 265 -18.08 -13.72 6.98
N THR A 266 -17.51 -14.91 7.15
CA THR A 266 -16.47 -15.18 8.15
C THR A 266 -15.25 -15.72 7.44
N LYS A 267 -14.09 -15.11 7.69
CA LYS A 267 -12.80 -15.50 7.10
C LYS A 267 -11.78 -15.76 8.19
N ALA A 268 -11.18 -16.94 8.16
CA ALA A 268 -9.97 -17.26 8.90
C ALA A 268 -8.77 -17.17 7.97
N TYR A 269 -7.63 -16.69 8.48
CA TYR A 269 -6.41 -16.53 7.69
C TYR A 269 -5.16 -16.78 8.52
N TYR A 270 -4.11 -17.19 7.81
CA TYR A 270 -2.78 -17.35 8.34
C TYR A 270 -1.76 -16.79 7.35
N ASN A 271 -0.74 -16.11 7.87
CA ASN A 271 0.41 -15.72 7.08
C ASN A 271 1.72 -15.88 7.87
N HIS A 272 2.78 -16.18 7.12
CA HIS A 272 4.13 -16.27 7.63
C HIS A 272 5.07 -15.51 6.70
N ILE A 273 5.80 -14.55 7.26
CA ILE A 273 6.74 -13.71 6.55
C ILE A 273 8.13 -13.96 7.12
N THR A 274 9.10 -14.17 6.24
CA THR A 274 10.53 -14.24 6.59
C THR A 274 11.26 -13.18 5.79
N HIS A 275 12.10 -12.39 6.47
CA HIS A 275 12.92 -11.37 5.86
C HIS A 275 14.36 -11.52 6.35
N ILE A 276 15.31 -11.72 5.45
CA ILE A 276 16.73 -11.88 5.77
C ILE A 276 17.49 -10.79 5.04
N MET A 277 18.11 -9.91 5.81
CA MET A 277 19.02 -8.89 5.32
C MET A 277 20.46 -9.29 5.62
N ASP A 278 21.35 -8.97 4.72
CA ASP A 278 22.79 -9.05 4.90
C ASP A 278 23.51 -7.93 4.12
N ASP A 279 24.78 -7.77 4.38
CA ASP A 279 25.65 -6.83 3.68
C ASP A 279 26.82 -7.52 2.98
N THR A 280 26.73 -8.84 2.75
CA THR A 280 27.81 -9.65 2.16
C THR A 280 28.25 -9.18 0.78
N LYS A 281 27.40 -8.45 0.05
CA LYS A 281 27.69 -7.86 -1.26
C LYS A 281 28.21 -6.42 -1.17
N ARG A 282 28.35 -5.87 0.03
CA ARG A 282 28.80 -4.49 0.28
C ARG A 282 30.30 -4.48 0.60
N PRO A 283 31.17 -4.04 -0.36
CA PRO A 283 32.63 -4.15 -0.18
C PRO A 283 33.21 -3.21 0.87
N ASP A 284 32.52 -2.10 1.16
CA ASP A 284 33.06 -1.02 2.01
C ASP A 284 32.46 -1.01 3.43
N VAL A 285 31.78 -2.07 3.85
CA VAL A 285 31.20 -2.17 5.20
C VAL A 285 32.29 -2.56 6.20
N GLN A 286 32.44 -1.76 7.25
CA GLN A 286 33.49 -2.00 8.28
C GLN A 286 33.16 -3.18 9.18
N ILE A 287 31.89 -3.37 9.51
CA ILE A 287 31.39 -4.46 10.35
C ILE A 287 30.23 -5.11 9.60
N HIS A 288 30.44 -6.34 9.12
CA HIS A 288 29.38 -7.10 8.47
C HIS A 288 28.29 -7.51 9.43
N MET A 289 27.03 -7.56 8.94
CA MET A 289 25.85 -7.84 9.73
C MET A 289 24.89 -8.76 8.99
N ASP A 290 24.26 -9.66 9.76
CA ASP A 290 23.09 -10.43 9.35
C ASP A 290 21.88 -10.02 10.21
N MET A 291 20.74 -9.75 9.57
CA MET A 291 19.50 -9.37 10.25
C MET A 291 18.32 -10.22 9.76
N PRO A 292 18.08 -11.40 10.33
CA PRO A 292 16.86 -12.15 10.05
C PRO A 292 15.68 -11.60 10.86
N GLY A 293 14.55 -11.44 10.18
CA GLY A 293 13.27 -11.09 10.78
C GLY A 293 12.18 -12.11 10.41
N LYS A 294 11.27 -12.35 11.34
CA LYS A 294 10.13 -13.27 11.16
C LYS A 294 8.85 -12.67 11.72
N SER A 295 7.79 -12.79 10.96
CA SER A 295 6.43 -12.43 11.36
C SER A 295 5.50 -13.57 11.04
N TRP A 296 4.66 -13.97 11.98
CA TRP A 296 3.54 -14.84 11.66
C TRP A 296 2.26 -14.31 12.30
N THR A 297 1.16 -14.47 11.57
CA THR A 297 -0.14 -13.93 11.96
C THR A 297 -1.21 -14.99 11.74
N ALA A 298 -2.05 -15.20 12.74
CA ALA A 298 -3.30 -15.92 12.61
C ALA A 298 -4.45 -14.99 12.96
N GLY A 299 -5.49 -14.98 12.14
CA GLY A 299 -6.60 -14.08 12.37
C GLY A 299 -7.94 -14.59 11.84
N LEU A 300 -8.98 -13.95 12.34
CA LEU A 300 -10.37 -14.21 11.95
C LEU A 300 -11.11 -12.88 11.92
N TYR A 301 -12.00 -12.72 10.94
CA TYR A 301 -13.04 -11.70 11.02
C TYR A 301 -14.41 -12.25 10.66
N SER A 302 -15.46 -11.60 11.16
CA SER A 302 -16.85 -11.88 10.81
C SER A 302 -17.57 -10.59 10.48
N LEU A 303 -18.07 -10.49 9.27
CA LEU A 303 -18.69 -9.31 8.68
C LEU A 303 -20.15 -9.60 8.34
N VAL A 304 -21.05 -8.83 8.91
CA VAL A 304 -22.50 -8.90 8.65
C VAL A 304 -22.95 -7.61 8.00
N ARG A 305 -23.69 -7.72 6.90
CA ARG A 305 -24.40 -6.59 6.26
C ARG A 305 -25.89 -6.77 6.42
N ALA A 306 -26.57 -5.68 6.81
CA ALA A 306 -28.01 -5.64 6.99
C ALA A 306 -28.56 -4.34 6.41
N ALA A 307 -29.79 -4.38 5.89
CA ALA A 307 -30.47 -3.18 5.44
C ALA A 307 -31.92 -3.17 5.94
N LYS A 308 -32.38 -1.99 6.41
CA LYS A 308 -33.75 -1.78 6.83
C LYS A 308 -34.18 -0.32 6.65
N GLY A 309 -35.17 -0.10 5.80
CA GLY A 309 -35.66 1.25 5.51
C GLY A 309 -34.52 2.09 4.90
N ILE A 310 -34.13 3.17 5.58
CA ILE A 310 -33.08 4.08 5.14
C ILE A 310 -31.67 3.68 5.62
N HIS A 311 -31.52 2.61 6.39
CA HIS A 311 -30.27 2.18 7.02
C HIS A 311 -29.62 1.02 6.27
N GLU A 312 -28.32 1.13 5.97
CA GLU A 312 -27.44 0.07 5.48
C GLU A 312 -26.32 -0.16 6.50
N LEU A 313 -26.48 -1.17 7.32
CA LEU A 313 -25.59 -1.48 8.44
C LEU A 313 -24.51 -2.47 8.03
N THR A 314 -23.29 -2.23 8.50
CA THR A 314 -22.21 -3.21 8.46
C THR A 314 -21.62 -3.37 9.86
N VAL A 315 -21.63 -4.60 10.35
CA VAL A 315 -21.02 -4.97 11.64
C VAL A 315 -19.84 -5.87 11.35
N ASN A 316 -18.71 -5.59 11.96
CA ASN A 316 -17.51 -6.43 11.87
C ASN A 316 -16.97 -6.74 13.25
N TYR A 317 -16.63 -7.99 13.48
CA TYR A 317 -15.78 -8.43 14.58
C TYR A 317 -14.48 -8.98 14.03
N ASP A 318 -13.33 -8.59 14.62
CA ASP A 318 -12.01 -9.09 14.21
C ASP A 318 -11.18 -9.53 15.42
N LEU A 319 -10.44 -10.60 15.20
CA LEU A 319 -9.45 -11.15 16.12
C LEU A 319 -8.18 -11.47 15.33
N CYS A 320 -7.02 -11.07 15.84
CA CYS A 320 -5.75 -11.29 15.18
C CYS A 320 -4.64 -11.43 16.21
N TYR A 321 -3.88 -12.52 16.12
CA TYR A 321 -2.65 -12.69 16.87
C TYR A 321 -1.47 -12.64 15.92
N ASN A 322 -0.51 -11.76 16.20
CA ASN A 322 0.75 -11.64 15.49
C ASN A 322 1.93 -11.88 16.43
N ARG A 323 3.00 -12.47 15.93
CA ARG A 323 4.27 -12.63 16.64
C ARG A 323 5.39 -12.13 15.75
N LEU A 324 6.16 -11.16 16.25
CA LEU A 324 7.29 -10.52 15.58
C LEU A 324 8.58 -10.82 16.32
N PHE A 325 9.58 -11.25 15.57
CA PHE A 325 10.94 -11.45 16.06
C PHE A 325 11.95 -10.98 15.02
N ALA A 326 12.98 -10.24 15.44
CA ALA A 326 14.15 -9.95 14.63
C ALA A 326 15.38 -9.86 15.53
N ASP A 327 16.50 -10.30 15.02
CA ASP A 327 17.81 -10.17 15.65
C ASP A 327 18.84 -9.61 14.66
N MET A 328 20.01 -9.35 15.16
CA MET A 328 21.17 -8.91 14.40
C MET A 328 22.42 -9.56 14.93
N THR A 329 23.23 -10.12 14.06
CA THR A 329 24.58 -10.58 14.37
C THR A 329 25.59 -9.72 13.63
N MET A 330 26.49 -9.10 14.36
CA MET A 330 27.57 -8.26 13.82
C MET A 330 28.90 -9.03 13.89
N TYR A 331 29.71 -8.92 12.84
CA TYR A 331 30.97 -9.61 12.68
C TYR A 331 32.15 -8.60 12.62
N PRO A 332 32.59 -8.05 13.76
CA PRO A 332 33.73 -7.16 13.79
C PRO A 332 35.01 -7.91 13.45
N GLY A 333 35.83 -7.35 12.56
CA GLY A 333 37.10 -7.96 12.18
C GLY A 333 38.02 -8.15 13.40
N GLY A 334 38.43 -9.40 13.67
CA GLY A 334 39.36 -9.74 14.75
C GLY A 334 38.75 -9.86 16.16
N ALA A 335 37.43 -9.75 16.32
CA ALA A 335 36.70 -9.95 17.58
C ALA A 335 35.60 -11.02 17.43
N ALA A 336 35.07 -11.51 18.56
CA ALA A 336 33.93 -12.43 18.53
C ALA A 336 32.68 -11.76 17.96
N PRO A 337 31.81 -12.50 17.25
CA PRO A 337 30.54 -11.97 16.80
C PRO A 337 29.69 -11.42 17.95
N MET A 338 29.02 -10.29 17.71
CA MET A 338 28.12 -9.67 18.68
C MET A 338 26.68 -9.92 18.25
N TYR A 339 25.90 -10.47 19.16
CA TYR A 339 24.49 -10.77 18.95
C TYR A 339 23.60 -9.75 19.67
N MET A 340 22.53 -9.34 19.01
CA MET A 340 21.56 -8.40 19.57
C MET A 340 20.16 -8.72 19.07
N VAL A 341 19.18 -8.64 19.95
CA VAL A 341 17.75 -8.78 19.61
C VAL A 341 17.17 -7.41 19.29
N THR A 342 16.77 -7.20 18.05
CA THR A 342 16.23 -5.91 17.56
C THR A 342 14.72 -5.79 17.73
N TRP A 343 13.96 -6.90 17.56
CA TRP A 343 12.57 -7.04 17.98
C TRP A 343 12.46 -8.23 18.94
N PRO A 344 12.18 -8.00 20.22
CA PRO A 344 12.38 -9.02 21.27
C PRO A 344 11.24 -10.04 21.38
N ASP A 345 10.88 -10.70 20.28
CA ASP A 345 9.84 -11.71 20.21
C ASP A 345 8.52 -11.24 20.84
N VAL A 346 7.90 -10.28 20.20
CA VAL A 346 6.67 -9.65 20.71
C VAL A 346 5.44 -10.35 20.17
N GLY A 347 4.65 -10.95 21.07
CA GLY A 347 3.30 -11.43 20.77
C GLY A 347 2.28 -10.29 20.92
N THR A 348 1.48 -10.04 19.89
CA THR A 348 0.43 -9.01 19.88
C THR A 348 -0.92 -9.62 19.56
N LEU A 349 -1.84 -9.63 20.52
CA LEU A 349 -3.24 -9.99 20.33
C LEU A 349 -4.07 -8.72 20.13
N ASN A 350 -4.77 -8.64 19.03
CA ASN A 350 -5.72 -7.57 18.72
C ASN A 350 -7.13 -8.15 18.56
N THR A 351 -8.11 -7.53 19.19
CA THR A 351 -9.53 -7.82 18.95
C THR A 351 -10.31 -6.53 18.87
N GLY A 352 -11.37 -6.52 18.08
CA GLY A 352 -12.18 -5.31 17.93
C GLY A 352 -13.54 -5.59 17.31
N ALA A 353 -14.47 -4.67 17.59
CA ALA A 353 -15.78 -4.63 16.97
C ALA A 353 -16.01 -3.28 16.32
N ALA A 354 -16.58 -3.28 15.12
CA ALA A 354 -16.91 -2.09 14.36
C ALA A 354 -18.36 -2.13 13.88
N LEU A 355 -18.97 -0.95 13.84
CA LEU A 355 -20.28 -0.70 13.27
C LEU A 355 -20.17 0.46 12.29
N THR A 356 -20.72 0.30 11.09
CA THR A 356 -20.95 1.42 10.16
C THR A 356 -22.42 1.44 9.75
N ASP A 357 -22.98 2.63 9.63
CA ASP A 357 -24.34 2.85 9.15
C ASP A 357 -24.33 3.89 8.02
N HIS A 358 -24.78 3.50 6.85
CA HIS A 358 -25.09 4.40 5.76
C HIS A 358 -26.59 4.69 5.77
N ILE A 359 -26.95 5.93 6.10
CA ILE A 359 -28.33 6.38 6.26
C ILE A 359 -28.72 7.19 5.02
N CYS A 360 -29.57 6.63 4.17
CA CYS A 360 -30.10 7.29 2.99
C CYS A 360 -31.25 8.22 3.38
N LEU A 361 -30.96 9.48 3.73
CA LEU A 361 -31.96 10.44 4.18
C LEU A 361 -33.00 10.76 3.11
N ASN A 362 -32.54 10.93 1.87
CA ASN A 362 -33.36 11.10 0.66
C ASN A 362 -32.48 10.81 -0.59
N SER A 363 -33.02 11.01 -1.80
CA SER A 363 -32.30 10.77 -3.04
C SER A 363 -31.05 11.66 -3.26
N ALA A 364 -30.97 12.79 -2.57
CA ALA A 364 -29.90 13.77 -2.69
C ALA A 364 -28.94 13.77 -1.49
N SER A 365 -29.30 13.17 -0.36
CA SER A 365 -28.45 13.28 0.84
C SER A 365 -28.38 11.98 1.63
N SER A 366 -27.19 11.70 2.15
CA SER A 366 -26.94 10.58 3.03
C SER A 366 -25.96 10.92 4.15
N LEU A 367 -26.04 10.15 5.24
CA LEU A 367 -25.18 10.27 6.41
C LEU A 367 -24.45 8.95 6.60
N TYR A 368 -23.14 9.02 6.82
CA TYR A 368 -22.32 7.87 7.19
C TYR A 368 -21.86 8.01 8.63
N LEU A 369 -22.16 7.00 9.42
CA LEU A 369 -21.70 6.88 10.79
C LEU A 369 -20.78 5.68 10.89
N SER A 370 -19.65 5.80 11.56
CA SER A 370 -18.77 4.67 11.82
C SER A 370 -18.21 4.73 13.23
N GLY A 371 -18.16 3.57 13.88
CA GLY A 371 -17.55 3.40 15.18
C GLY A 371 -16.76 2.11 15.24
N LYS A 372 -15.62 2.12 15.94
CA LYS A 372 -14.82 0.93 16.25
C LYS A 372 -14.24 1.04 17.64
N LEU A 373 -14.29 -0.08 18.37
CA LEU A 373 -13.58 -0.27 19.62
C LEU A 373 -12.65 -1.46 19.44
N SER A 374 -11.39 -1.31 19.85
CA SER A 374 -10.39 -2.37 19.76
C SER A 374 -9.58 -2.45 21.05
N TRP A 375 -9.16 -3.65 21.37
CA TRP A 375 -8.28 -3.94 22.48
C TRP A 375 -7.05 -4.66 21.97
N GLN A 376 -5.88 -4.21 22.43
CA GLN A 376 -4.58 -4.78 22.10
C GLN A 376 -3.88 -5.25 23.37
N HIS A 377 -3.32 -6.46 23.32
CA HIS A 377 -2.44 -6.99 24.34
C HIS A 377 -1.09 -7.34 23.70
N GLN A 378 -0.02 -6.76 24.22
CA GLN A 378 1.36 -7.04 23.79
C GLN A 378 2.13 -7.71 24.92
N ARG A 379 2.95 -8.72 24.57
CA ARG A 379 3.82 -9.44 25.50
C ARG A 379 5.19 -9.63 24.87
N LEU A 380 6.23 -9.26 25.63
CA LEU A 380 7.62 -9.62 25.32
C LEU A 380 7.86 -11.06 25.78
N ASN A 381 8.29 -11.92 24.86
CA ASN A 381 8.56 -13.33 25.15
C ASN A 381 10.07 -13.61 25.26
N ASN A 382 10.95 -12.70 24.82
CA ASN A 382 12.40 -12.84 24.88
C ASN A 382 12.96 -12.12 26.12
N ASP A 383 13.59 -12.89 27.03
CA ASP A 383 14.13 -12.37 28.29
C ASP A 383 15.38 -11.51 28.10
N GLU A 384 16.19 -11.75 27.04
CA GLU A 384 17.38 -10.94 26.76
C GLU A 384 16.95 -9.55 26.26
N GLY A 385 16.00 -9.49 25.33
CA GLY A 385 15.42 -8.23 24.88
C GLY A 385 14.70 -7.46 25.97
N TYR A 386 14.00 -8.16 26.88
CA TYR A 386 13.41 -7.53 28.07
C TYR A 386 14.48 -6.92 28.97
N LYS A 387 15.57 -7.65 29.30
CA LYS A 387 16.68 -7.15 30.10
C LYS A 387 17.34 -5.95 29.41
N ALA A 388 17.61 -6.01 28.11
CA ALA A 388 18.21 -4.93 27.34
C ALA A 388 17.38 -3.64 27.42
N LEU A 389 16.07 -3.72 27.16
CA LEU A 389 15.16 -2.57 27.26
C LEU A 389 14.98 -2.06 28.69
N SER A 390 15.00 -2.94 29.69
CA SER A 390 14.83 -2.54 31.09
C SER A 390 15.99 -1.70 31.65
N VAL A 391 17.17 -1.72 31.01
CA VAL A 391 18.27 -0.79 31.30
C VAL A 391 17.85 0.68 31.05
N PHE A 392 17.10 0.94 29.97
CA PHE A 392 16.60 2.27 29.62
C PHE A 392 15.28 2.61 30.34
N PHE A 393 14.48 1.59 30.63
CA PHE A 393 13.15 1.74 31.24
C PHE A 393 13.03 0.87 32.53
N PRO A 394 13.72 1.24 33.62
CA PRO A 394 13.66 0.47 34.88
C PRO A 394 12.21 0.30 35.34
N GLY A 395 11.85 -0.95 35.74
CA GLY A 395 10.49 -1.28 36.17
C GLY A 395 9.45 -1.41 35.06
N MET A 396 9.87 -1.48 33.79
CA MET A 396 8.94 -1.79 32.68
C MET A 396 8.29 -3.17 32.89
N LYS A 397 7.07 -3.31 32.38
CA LYS A 397 6.36 -4.61 32.43
C LYS A 397 6.66 -5.40 31.16
N GLN A 398 6.57 -6.74 31.26
CA GLN A 398 6.62 -7.59 30.04
C GLN A 398 5.31 -7.60 29.25
N GLN A 399 4.25 -7.07 29.82
CA GLN A 399 2.91 -7.08 29.21
C GLN A 399 2.26 -5.71 29.30
N TYR A 400 1.64 -5.29 28.21
CA TYR A 400 0.90 -4.04 28.10
C TYR A 400 -0.45 -4.27 27.46
N HIS A 401 -1.46 -3.55 27.95
CA HIS A 401 -2.82 -3.56 27.43
C HIS A 401 -3.20 -2.15 26.98
N GLN A 402 -3.80 -2.05 25.82
CA GLN A 402 -4.20 -0.76 25.26
C GLN A 402 -5.58 -0.89 24.62
N THR A 403 -6.45 0.06 24.92
CA THR A 403 -7.76 0.18 24.28
C THR A 403 -7.72 1.36 23.34
N THR A 404 -8.17 1.16 22.12
CA THR A 404 -8.25 2.19 21.08
C THR A 404 -9.67 2.28 20.53
N GLY A 405 -10.05 3.47 20.11
CA GLY A 405 -11.38 3.72 19.56
C GLY A 405 -11.33 4.57 18.31
N ARG A 406 -12.41 4.55 17.55
CA ARG A 406 -12.65 5.43 16.41
C ARG A 406 -14.15 5.72 16.32
N ILE A 407 -14.48 6.99 16.08
CA ILE A 407 -15.81 7.45 15.73
C ILE A 407 -15.65 8.42 14.58
N ALA A 408 -16.47 8.29 13.54
CA ALA A 408 -16.51 9.26 12.45
C ALA A 408 -17.93 9.42 11.93
N ILE A 409 -18.19 10.63 11.43
CA ILE A 409 -19.43 11.04 10.79
C ILE A 409 -19.09 11.75 9.49
N SER A 410 -19.81 11.46 8.42
CA SER A 410 -19.76 12.26 7.21
C SER A 410 -21.13 12.42 6.59
N TYR A 411 -21.39 13.62 6.09
CA TYR A 411 -22.61 13.99 5.38
C TYR A 411 -22.27 14.17 3.91
N GLN A 412 -23.04 13.52 3.06
CA GLN A 412 -22.95 13.63 1.61
C GLN A 412 -24.19 14.31 1.07
N TRP A 413 -23.97 15.32 0.25
CA TRP A 413 -25.02 16.02 -0.48
C TRP A 413 -24.73 15.95 -1.98
N THR A 414 -25.67 15.34 -2.72
CA THR A 414 -25.65 15.23 -4.18
C THR A 414 -26.55 16.30 -4.77
N MET A 415 -25.99 17.13 -5.64
CA MET A 415 -26.67 18.20 -6.39
C MET A 415 -26.79 17.77 -7.86
N ASP A 416 -27.57 18.49 -8.66
CA ASP A 416 -27.77 18.17 -10.08
C ASP A 416 -26.45 18.04 -10.86
N ASN A 417 -25.46 18.86 -10.54
CA ASN A 417 -24.18 18.94 -11.23
C ASN A 417 -22.97 18.67 -10.35
N GLY A 418 -23.16 18.11 -9.16
CA GLY A 418 -22.02 17.86 -8.27
C GLY A 418 -22.37 17.10 -7.00
N GLN A 419 -21.34 16.91 -6.19
CA GLN A 419 -21.44 16.24 -4.90
C GLN A 419 -20.54 16.94 -3.88
N TRP A 420 -21.05 17.11 -2.68
CA TRP A 420 -20.27 17.61 -1.56
C TRP A 420 -20.29 16.63 -0.40
N ILE A 421 -19.13 16.34 0.16
CA ILE A 421 -18.95 15.50 1.34
C ILE A 421 -18.23 16.33 2.40
N ILE A 422 -18.76 16.35 3.61
CA ILE A 422 -18.13 16.95 4.78
C ILE A 422 -18.09 15.89 5.87
N GLY A 423 -16.95 15.75 6.53
CA GLY A 423 -16.78 14.76 7.57
C GLY A 423 -15.92 15.22 8.72
N SER A 424 -16.08 14.57 9.85
CA SER A 424 -15.26 14.72 11.03
C SER A 424 -15.18 13.38 11.77
N GLY A 425 -14.10 13.19 12.50
CA GLY A 425 -13.95 12.00 13.33
C GLY A 425 -12.90 12.19 14.41
N TRP A 426 -12.91 11.27 15.35
CA TRP A 426 -11.85 11.06 16.32
C TRP A 426 -11.40 9.61 16.27
N GLY A 427 -10.09 9.38 16.35
CA GLY A 427 -9.53 8.03 16.38
C GLY A 427 -8.24 7.97 17.15
N SER A 428 -7.94 6.76 17.65
CA SER A 428 -6.70 6.49 18.36
C SER A 428 -6.04 5.20 17.88
N ARG A 429 -4.72 5.11 18.01
CA ARG A 429 -3.93 3.92 17.76
C ARG A 429 -2.99 3.61 18.92
N ALA A 430 -2.71 2.35 19.12
CA ALA A 430 -1.67 1.89 20.01
C ALA A 430 -0.27 2.01 19.35
N PRO A 431 0.81 2.12 20.11
CA PRO A 431 2.17 2.02 19.59
C PRO A 431 2.40 0.67 18.89
N THR A 432 3.18 0.71 17.81
CA THR A 432 3.65 -0.49 17.10
C THR A 432 4.75 -1.22 17.91
N VAL A 433 5.11 -2.42 17.49
CA VAL A 433 6.24 -3.17 18.09
C VAL A 433 7.54 -2.40 17.95
N THR A 434 7.80 -1.77 16.82
CA THR A 434 8.98 -0.92 16.60
C THR A 434 9.01 0.28 17.55
N GLU A 435 7.91 0.99 17.68
CA GLU A 435 7.80 2.18 18.53
C GLU A 435 7.91 1.84 20.02
N ALA A 436 7.39 0.68 20.43
CA ALA A 436 7.38 0.29 21.86
C ALA A 436 8.61 -0.53 22.26
N TYR A 437 9.16 -1.36 21.38
CA TYR A 437 10.15 -2.39 21.76
C TYR A 437 11.34 -2.51 20.78
N GLY A 438 11.43 -1.70 19.75
CA GLY A 438 12.59 -1.67 18.86
C GLY A 438 13.87 -1.38 19.64
N TYR A 439 14.97 -2.08 19.35
CA TYR A 439 16.21 -1.94 20.08
C TYR A 439 17.37 -1.64 19.14
N TYR A 440 17.91 -0.41 19.21
CA TYR A 440 18.99 0.12 18.39
C TYR A 440 18.76 -0.12 16.87
N LEU A 441 17.59 0.28 16.38
CA LEU A 441 17.27 0.21 14.96
C LEU A 441 17.89 1.40 14.24
N ASN A 442 18.87 1.16 13.39
CA ASN A 442 19.50 2.22 12.61
C ASN A 442 18.54 2.76 11.54
N ASN A 443 18.39 4.06 11.48
CA ASN A 443 17.60 4.73 10.48
C ASN A 443 18.50 5.58 9.58
N THR A 444 18.77 5.10 8.38
CA THR A 444 19.66 5.78 7.42
C THR A 444 19.10 7.10 6.87
N PHE A 445 17.78 7.35 7.01
CA PHE A 445 17.17 8.61 6.59
C PHE A 445 17.68 9.81 7.36
N ASP A 446 17.87 9.65 8.66
CA ASP A 446 18.30 10.71 9.58
C ASP A 446 19.60 10.39 10.33
N GLN A 447 20.22 9.22 10.03
CA GLN A 447 21.48 8.75 10.60
C GLN A 447 21.46 8.55 12.13
N TYR A 448 20.33 8.15 12.71
CA TYR A 448 20.20 7.85 14.14
C TYR A 448 19.85 6.40 14.40
N ASP A 449 20.32 5.87 15.53
CA ASP A 449 19.80 4.63 16.09
C ASP A 449 18.54 4.91 16.90
N TYR A 450 17.52 4.05 16.77
CA TYR A 450 16.23 4.22 17.44
C TYR A 450 16.01 3.19 18.53
N ILE A 451 15.52 3.63 19.69
CA ILE A 451 15.09 2.77 20.80
C ILE A 451 13.59 2.96 21.03
N GLY A 452 12.88 1.85 21.10
CA GLY A 452 11.46 1.79 21.44
C GLY A 452 11.21 2.20 22.88
N ASN A 453 10.01 2.72 23.16
CA ASN A 453 9.60 3.13 24.50
C ASN A 453 8.31 2.41 24.91
N PRO A 454 8.38 1.42 25.82
CA PRO A 454 7.19 0.69 26.28
C PRO A 454 6.21 1.53 27.12
N ARG A 455 6.58 2.75 27.49
CA ARG A 455 5.74 3.69 28.25
C ARG A 455 4.93 4.65 27.38
N LEU A 456 4.96 4.48 26.04
CA LEU A 456 4.20 5.32 25.11
C LEU A 456 2.70 5.26 25.39
N ARG A 457 2.08 6.42 25.35
CA ARG A 457 0.62 6.57 25.37
C ARG A 457 0.06 6.33 23.94
N ASN A 458 -1.20 5.94 23.86
CA ASN A 458 -1.91 5.88 22.59
C ASN A 458 -1.88 7.24 21.90
N GLU A 459 -1.56 7.22 20.62
CA GLU A 459 -1.70 8.40 19.76
C GLU A 459 -3.17 8.56 19.37
N SER A 460 -3.68 9.77 19.35
CA SER A 460 -5.03 10.06 18.88
C SER A 460 -5.08 11.31 18.02
N ALA A 461 -6.11 11.41 17.17
CA ALA A 461 -6.33 12.58 16.34
C ALA A 461 -7.82 12.86 16.15
N ILE A 462 -8.13 14.17 15.99
CA ILE A 462 -9.39 14.65 15.42
C ILE A 462 -9.13 14.93 13.94
N GLU A 463 -10.00 14.44 13.07
CA GLU A 463 -10.00 14.73 11.63
C GLU A 463 -11.15 15.65 11.28
N LEU A 464 -10.88 16.62 10.41
CA LEU A 464 -11.87 17.36 9.63
C LEU A 464 -11.57 17.12 8.16
N ASN A 465 -12.58 16.76 7.37
CA ASN A 465 -12.41 16.55 5.93
C ASN A 465 -13.56 17.08 5.11
N THR A 466 -13.25 17.45 3.86
CA THR A 466 -14.25 17.83 2.87
C THR A 466 -13.80 17.39 1.48
N SER A 467 -14.76 16.99 0.67
CA SER A 467 -14.57 16.67 -0.76
C SER A 467 -15.72 17.28 -1.54
N TYR A 468 -15.39 18.06 -2.55
CA TYR A 468 -16.35 18.66 -3.47
C TYR A 468 -16.02 18.28 -4.89
N GLN A 469 -17.02 17.80 -5.63
CA GLN A 469 -16.90 17.49 -7.05
C GLN A 469 -18.02 18.19 -7.82
N LEU A 470 -17.63 18.94 -8.83
CA LEU A 470 -18.51 19.69 -9.71
C LEU A 470 -18.33 19.21 -11.15
N SER A 471 -19.44 18.96 -11.83
CA SER A 471 -19.47 18.65 -13.27
C SER A 471 -20.18 19.78 -14.03
N ILE A 472 -19.51 20.37 -15.02
CA ILE A 472 -19.99 21.51 -15.79
C ILE A 472 -19.98 21.15 -17.28
N ILE A 473 -20.69 21.95 -18.10
CA ILE A 473 -20.73 21.81 -19.57
C ILE A 473 -21.18 20.38 -19.96
N ASN A 474 -22.39 19.97 -19.54
CA ASN A 474 -22.93 18.66 -19.83
C ASN A 474 -21.97 17.51 -19.44
N SER A 475 -21.33 17.62 -18.27
CA SER A 475 -20.35 16.67 -17.74
C SER A 475 -19.04 16.55 -18.55
N GLN A 476 -18.75 17.49 -19.46
CA GLN A 476 -17.46 17.51 -20.18
C GLN A 476 -16.32 18.05 -19.32
N LEU A 477 -16.59 18.94 -18.37
CA LEU A 477 -15.61 19.46 -17.43
C LEU A 477 -16.00 19.07 -16.00
N SER A 478 -15.10 18.38 -15.30
CA SER A 478 -15.25 18.07 -13.87
C SER A 478 -14.13 18.75 -13.09
N ILE A 479 -14.47 19.36 -11.97
CA ILE A 479 -13.52 19.98 -11.04
C ILE A 479 -13.72 19.32 -9.67
N GLY A 480 -12.63 18.88 -9.05
CA GLY A 480 -12.64 18.26 -7.72
C GLY A 480 -11.74 19.02 -6.77
N PHE A 481 -12.23 19.22 -5.55
CA PHE A 481 -11.47 19.73 -4.42
C PHE A 481 -11.58 18.76 -3.25
N ASP A 482 -10.44 18.37 -2.66
CA ASP A 482 -10.39 17.50 -1.48
C ASP A 482 -9.45 18.15 -0.46
N ALA A 483 -9.86 18.20 0.81
CA ALA A 483 -9.02 18.66 1.90
C ALA A 483 -9.27 17.87 3.18
N ASN A 484 -8.22 17.63 3.95
CA ASN A 484 -8.31 17.08 5.30
C ASN A 484 -7.29 17.73 6.23
N ALA A 485 -7.61 17.75 7.51
CA ALA A 485 -6.73 18.20 8.58
C ALA A 485 -6.88 17.27 9.79
N PHE A 486 -5.74 16.91 10.35
CA PHE A 486 -5.64 16.05 11.53
C PHE A 486 -4.95 16.81 12.65
N PHE A 487 -5.58 16.83 13.80
CA PHE A 487 -5.07 17.46 15.02
C PHE A 487 -4.75 16.37 16.03
N PHE A 488 -3.46 16.13 16.22
CA PHE A 488 -2.98 15.02 17.04
C PHE A 488 -2.75 15.41 18.49
N THR A 489 -2.99 14.43 19.36
CA THR A 489 -2.51 14.39 20.75
C THR A 489 -1.66 13.15 20.92
N ASN A 490 -0.57 13.26 21.69
CA ASN A 490 0.39 12.17 21.90
C ASN A 490 0.97 11.62 20.58
N TYR A 491 1.28 12.45 19.61
CA TYR A 491 1.90 12.04 18.36
C TYR A 491 3.22 11.32 18.64
N ILE A 492 3.40 10.11 18.09
CA ILE A 492 4.58 9.27 18.35
C ILE A 492 5.65 9.57 17.30
N ILE A 493 6.83 10.01 17.78
CA ILE A 493 7.99 10.31 16.92
C ILE A 493 9.29 10.08 17.71
N GLY A 494 10.40 9.81 17.01
CA GLY A 494 11.73 9.70 17.62
C GLY A 494 12.22 11.06 18.12
N GLN A 495 12.67 11.13 19.37
CA GLN A 495 13.23 12.30 20.02
C GLN A 495 14.69 12.06 20.36
N PHE A 496 15.58 13.00 20.06
CA PHE A 496 17.01 12.88 20.34
C PHE A 496 17.28 12.76 21.84
N GLU A 497 18.07 11.75 22.22
CA GLU A 497 18.49 11.50 23.61
C GLU A 497 20.01 11.63 23.74
N PRO A 498 20.53 12.81 24.12
CA PRO A 498 21.96 13.10 24.10
C PRO A 498 22.80 12.29 25.10
N ARG A 499 22.15 11.62 26.07
CA ARG A 499 22.83 10.80 27.07
C ARG A 499 23.16 9.39 26.59
N LEU A 500 22.64 8.98 25.44
CA LEU A 500 22.84 7.66 24.87
C LEU A 500 23.86 7.70 23.72
N SER A 501 24.72 6.71 23.68
CA SER A 501 25.68 6.53 22.59
C SER A 501 25.10 5.56 21.55
N PRO A 502 25.27 5.86 20.24
CA PRO A 502 24.85 4.95 19.19
C PRO A 502 25.69 3.67 19.18
N MET A 503 25.09 2.60 18.68
CA MET A 503 25.77 1.32 18.43
C MET A 503 26.24 1.21 16.98
N THR A 504 25.53 1.82 16.05
CA THR A 504 25.90 1.85 14.63
C THR A 504 27.04 2.85 14.41
N VAL A 505 28.12 2.40 13.75
CA VAL A 505 29.37 3.18 13.57
C VAL A 505 29.14 4.53 12.89
N ALA A 506 28.21 4.63 11.95
CA ALA A 506 27.90 5.85 11.19
C ALA A 506 26.74 6.67 11.79
N ALA A 507 26.14 6.25 12.92
CA ALA A 507 25.01 6.97 13.49
C ALA A 507 25.48 8.21 14.26
N GLU A 508 24.76 9.33 14.07
CA GLU A 508 25.05 10.62 14.72
C GLU A 508 24.59 10.68 16.18
N GLY A 509 23.81 9.69 16.64
CA GLY A 509 23.30 9.62 18.00
C GLY A 509 22.14 8.64 18.14
N VAL A 510 21.42 8.75 19.25
CA VAL A 510 20.27 7.89 19.56
C VAL A 510 19.01 8.73 19.68
N LYS A 511 17.92 8.22 19.10
CA LYS A 511 16.57 8.71 19.32
C LYS A 511 15.74 7.68 20.06
N VAL A 512 14.95 8.14 21.02
CA VAL A 512 13.98 7.33 21.75
C VAL A 512 12.59 7.75 21.32
N TYR A 513 11.71 6.79 21.05
CA TYR A 513 10.33 7.15 20.71
C TYR A 513 9.62 7.81 21.89
N GLY A 514 8.98 8.92 21.62
CA GLY A 514 8.25 9.75 22.59
C GLY A 514 6.92 10.23 22.05
N ASN A 515 6.08 10.72 22.95
CA ASN A 515 4.84 11.40 22.59
C ASN A 515 5.05 12.93 22.59
N ILE A 516 4.57 13.60 21.54
CA ILE A 516 4.46 15.07 21.48
C ILE A 516 2.98 15.44 21.30
N ASP A 517 2.58 16.58 21.83
CA ASP A 517 1.19 17.05 21.76
C ASP A 517 1.02 18.10 20.64
N HIS A 518 -0.23 18.44 20.30
CA HIS A 518 -0.60 19.53 19.40
C HIS A 518 0.04 19.47 17.99
N THR A 519 0.31 18.27 17.49
CA THR A 519 0.82 18.07 16.14
C THR A 519 -0.31 18.19 15.11
N THR A 520 -0.05 18.86 13.99
CA THR A 520 -1.04 19.05 12.92
C THR A 520 -0.52 18.52 11.60
N VAL A 521 -1.35 17.76 10.88
CA VAL A 521 -1.11 17.34 9.50
C VAL A 521 -2.31 17.72 8.65
N ALA A 522 -2.09 18.42 7.54
CA ALA A 522 -3.15 18.85 6.64
C ALA A 522 -2.76 18.61 5.18
N ASN A 523 -3.74 18.26 4.36
CA ASN A 523 -3.57 18.01 2.93
C ASN A 523 -4.71 18.68 2.17
N ALA A 524 -4.41 19.26 1.01
CA ALA A 524 -5.40 19.81 0.09
C ALA A 524 -5.03 19.42 -1.34
N SER A 525 -6.01 19.04 -2.14
CA SER A 525 -5.82 18.74 -3.56
C SER A 525 -6.91 19.37 -4.41
N LEU A 526 -6.51 19.88 -5.57
CA LEU A 526 -7.39 20.38 -6.62
C LEU A 526 -7.18 19.51 -7.86
N SER A 527 -8.25 19.09 -8.50
CA SER A 527 -8.23 18.28 -9.71
C SER A 527 -9.20 18.83 -10.74
N ALA A 528 -8.85 18.69 -12.02
CA ALA A 528 -9.72 19.01 -13.14
C ALA A 528 -9.63 17.91 -14.18
N GLU A 529 -10.75 17.59 -14.81
CA GLU A 529 -10.83 16.70 -15.96
C GLU A 529 -11.71 17.33 -17.03
N TRP A 530 -11.21 17.39 -18.26
CA TRP A 530 -11.91 17.98 -19.39
C TRP A 530 -11.91 17.05 -20.60
N LYS A 531 -13.10 16.80 -21.15
CA LYS A 531 -13.36 15.96 -22.32
C LYS A 531 -14.00 16.81 -23.44
N PRO A 532 -13.24 17.71 -24.12
CA PRO A 532 -13.79 18.66 -25.08
C PRO A 532 -14.42 18.03 -26.30
N ILE A 533 -13.86 16.92 -26.77
CA ILE A 533 -14.32 16.16 -27.93
C ILE A 533 -14.18 14.67 -27.68
N LYS A 534 -14.90 13.86 -28.46
CA LYS A 534 -14.80 12.39 -28.37
C LYS A 534 -13.35 11.92 -28.51
N GLY A 535 -12.91 11.12 -27.57
CA GLY A 535 -11.57 10.54 -27.51
C GLY A 535 -10.50 11.44 -26.89
N LEU A 536 -10.68 12.76 -26.78
CA LEU A 536 -9.71 13.66 -26.14
C LEU A 536 -10.08 13.89 -24.69
N ARG A 537 -9.12 13.65 -23.79
CA ARG A 537 -9.24 13.88 -22.36
C ARG A 537 -8.00 14.58 -21.84
N TRP A 538 -8.22 15.66 -21.14
CA TRP A 538 -7.19 16.30 -20.33
C TRP A 538 -7.53 16.18 -18.86
N SER A 539 -6.54 15.86 -18.02
CA SER A 539 -6.70 15.84 -16.57
C SER A 539 -5.51 16.52 -15.91
N ALA A 540 -5.77 17.25 -14.83
CA ALA A 540 -4.73 17.89 -14.03
C ALA A 540 -5.05 17.71 -12.55
N LYS A 541 -4.00 17.61 -11.71
CA LYS A 541 -4.08 17.48 -10.26
C LYS A 541 -2.93 18.26 -9.62
N GLY A 542 -3.24 19.04 -8.59
CA GLY A 542 -2.26 19.64 -7.70
C GLY A 542 -2.54 19.25 -6.25
N THR A 543 -1.51 18.94 -5.47
CA THR A 543 -1.66 18.55 -4.06
C THR A 543 -0.63 19.31 -3.24
N TYR A 544 -1.06 19.85 -2.10
CA TYR A 544 -0.21 20.53 -1.11
C TYR A 544 -0.44 19.91 0.27
N SER A 545 0.65 19.69 0.99
CA SER A 545 0.62 19.12 2.33
C SER A 545 1.36 20.00 3.34
N LEU A 546 0.94 19.93 4.59
CA LEU A 546 1.51 20.65 5.73
C LEU A 546 1.61 19.69 6.91
N GLY A 547 2.75 19.68 7.60
CA GLY A 547 2.94 18.98 8.87
C GLY A 547 3.68 19.87 9.85
N ARG A 548 3.16 20.03 11.07
CA ARG A 548 3.74 20.85 12.13
C ARG A 548 3.71 20.12 13.46
N ASP A 549 4.82 20.19 14.21
CA ASP A 549 4.87 19.72 15.59
C ASP A 549 4.39 20.81 16.57
N ASP A 550 4.45 20.55 17.87
CA ASP A 550 4.04 21.43 18.95
C ASP A 550 4.90 22.70 19.12
N GLU A 551 6.13 22.68 18.59
CA GLU A 551 7.01 23.86 18.54
C GLU A 551 6.83 24.67 17.24
N GLY A 552 5.96 24.21 16.32
CA GLY A 552 5.74 24.81 15.01
C GLY A 552 6.77 24.41 13.96
N GLU A 553 7.66 23.45 14.27
CA GLU A 553 8.63 22.90 13.33
C GLU A 553 7.98 21.95 12.32
N ASN A 554 8.59 21.80 11.16
CA ASN A 554 8.06 20.91 10.13
C ASN A 554 8.26 19.45 10.52
N LEU A 555 7.23 18.63 10.28
CA LEU A 555 7.34 17.16 10.33
C LEU A 555 8.11 16.62 9.12
N PRO A 556 8.80 15.48 9.27
CA PRO A 556 9.49 14.84 8.15
C PRO A 556 8.51 14.17 7.18
N LEU A 557 8.96 13.93 5.93
CA LEU A 557 8.24 13.23 4.86
C LEU A 557 6.89 13.90 4.48
N ILE A 558 6.78 15.22 4.64
CA ILE A 558 5.63 15.99 4.18
C ILE A 558 5.86 16.44 2.74
N ALA A 559 4.94 16.08 1.86
CA ALA A 559 5.04 16.39 0.43
C ALA A 559 5.06 17.90 0.16
N PRO A 560 6.00 18.44 -0.65
CA PRO A 560 5.88 19.77 -1.20
C PRO A 560 4.71 19.83 -2.20
N LEU A 561 4.40 21.01 -2.74
CA LEU A 561 3.41 21.14 -3.81
C LEU A 561 3.78 20.20 -4.95
N SER A 562 2.91 19.22 -5.20
CA SER A 562 3.03 18.26 -6.29
C SER A 562 1.99 18.55 -7.36
N TYR A 563 2.33 18.27 -8.62
CA TYR A 563 1.41 18.46 -9.74
C TYR A 563 1.58 17.37 -10.79
N GLN A 564 0.48 17.10 -11.48
CA GLN A 564 0.40 16.17 -12.59
C GLN A 564 -0.60 16.74 -13.62
N SER A 565 -0.23 16.70 -14.88
CA SER A 565 -1.12 17.03 -16.02
C SER A 565 -1.00 15.95 -17.09
N ARG A 566 -2.09 15.40 -17.53
CA ARG A 566 -2.16 14.29 -18.48
C ARG A 566 -3.10 14.64 -19.62
N LEU A 567 -2.62 14.51 -20.84
CA LEU A 567 -3.40 14.61 -22.06
C LEU A 567 -3.46 13.22 -22.71
N SER A 568 -4.65 12.72 -22.97
CA SER A 568 -4.85 11.44 -23.66
C SER A 568 -5.80 11.60 -24.84
N TYR A 569 -5.50 10.89 -25.94
CA TYR A 569 -6.34 10.81 -27.11
C TYR A 569 -6.54 9.36 -27.51
N THR A 570 -7.81 8.94 -27.59
CA THR A 570 -8.18 7.57 -27.95
C THR A 570 -8.99 7.59 -29.25
N THR A 571 -8.53 6.83 -30.23
CA THR A 571 -9.21 6.66 -31.51
C THR A 571 -9.19 5.20 -31.95
N GLY A 572 -10.36 4.57 -32.03
CA GLY A 572 -10.46 3.12 -32.27
C GLY A 572 -9.70 2.32 -31.23
N ALA A 573 -8.77 1.50 -31.69
CA ALA A 573 -7.93 0.64 -30.86
C ALA A 573 -6.68 1.34 -30.26
N LEU A 574 -6.37 2.56 -30.71
CA LEU A 574 -5.16 3.30 -30.32
C LEU A 574 -5.48 4.36 -29.25
N SER A 575 -4.71 4.36 -28.18
CA SER A 575 -4.71 5.40 -27.15
C SER A 575 -3.30 5.98 -27.00
N LEU A 576 -3.18 7.29 -27.12
CA LEU A 576 -1.93 8.03 -26.93
C LEU A 576 -2.03 8.87 -25.68
N GLN A 577 -0.94 9.00 -24.93
CA GLN A 577 -0.90 9.77 -23.69
C GLN A 577 0.41 10.54 -23.56
N ALA A 578 0.29 11.80 -23.13
CA ALA A 578 1.41 12.61 -22.67
C ALA A 578 1.13 13.05 -21.23
N GLU A 579 2.11 12.89 -20.34
CA GLU A 579 2.01 13.22 -18.93
C GLU A 579 3.17 14.11 -18.49
N VAL A 580 2.87 15.25 -17.89
CA VAL A 580 3.83 16.09 -17.19
C VAL A 580 3.56 15.96 -15.69
N LYS A 581 4.58 15.64 -14.91
CA LYS A 581 4.49 15.59 -13.44
C LYS A 581 5.73 16.14 -12.78
N GLY A 582 5.55 16.63 -11.56
CA GLY A 582 6.66 17.21 -10.82
C GLY A 582 6.31 17.64 -9.41
N HIS A 583 7.35 18.12 -8.71
CA HIS A 583 7.24 18.72 -7.39
C HIS A 583 7.94 20.08 -7.38
N ALA A 584 7.39 21.01 -6.60
CA ALA A 584 8.10 22.23 -6.23
C ALA A 584 9.27 21.88 -5.28
N ARG A 585 10.19 22.83 -5.09
CA ARG A 585 11.25 22.72 -4.08
C ARG A 585 10.63 22.51 -2.69
N GLN A 586 11.17 21.53 -1.95
CA GLN A 586 10.75 21.28 -0.57
C GLN A 586 11.48 22.23 0.38
N GLY A 587 10.99 23.46 0.47
CA GLY A 587 11.55 24.45 1.39
C GLY A 587 11.04 24.33 2.84
N LYS A 588 10.01 23.48 3.07
CA LYS A 588 9.42 23.19 4.40
C LYS A 588 9.62 21.71 4.69
N TYR A 589 10.75 21.35 5.24
CA TYR A 589 11.13 19.98 5.57
C TYR A 589 11.44 19.82 7.05
N GLY A 590 11.43 18.61 7.57
CA GLY A 590 11.61 18.27 8.97
C GLY A 590 13.07 18.32 9.41
N LYS A 591 13.71 19.50 9.38
CA LYS A 591 15.13 19.67 9.75
C LYS A 591 15.44 19.17 11.15
N LYS A 592 14.58 19.46 12.13
CA LYS A 592 14.69 18.95 13.52
C LYS A 592 14.76 17.43 13.58
N TYR A 593 14.17 16.76 12.60
CA TYR A 593 14.07 15.30 12.51
C TYR A 593 15.12 14.66 11.58
N GLY A 594 16.08 15.44 11.07
CA GLY A 594 17.17 14.96 10.23
C GLY A 594 16.86 14.96 8.72
N GLU A 595 15.68 15.46 8.30
CA GLU A 595 15.37 15.60 6.88
C GLU A 595 16.18 16.73 6.24
N THR A 596 16.52 16.54 4.98
CA THR A 596 17.23 17.54 4.17
C THR A 596 16.39 18.02 3.00
N GLU A 597 16.73 19.16 2.45
CA GLU A 597 15.99 19.82 1.39
C GLU A 597 16.02 19.02 0.08
N THR A 598 14.89 18.97 -0.65
CA THR A 598 14.79 18.36 -1.98
C THR A 598 14.53 19.41 -3.05
N ALA A 599 15.28 19.35 -4.14
CA ALA A 599 15.16 20.28 -5.27
C ALA A 599 13.85 20.06 -6.05
N ALA A 600 13.36 21.12 -6.70
CA ALA A 600 12.23 21.02 -7.61
C ALA A 600 12.58 20.19 -8.85
N TRP A 601 11.61 19.43 -9.36
CA TRP A 601 11.75 18.67 -10.58
C TRP A 601 10.46 18.59 -11.39
N THR A 602 10.62 18.41 -12.69
CA THR A 602 9.54 18.18 -13.65
C THR A 602 10.02 17.19 -14.69
N ILE A 603 9.18 16.21 -15.02
CA ILE A 603 9.45 15.23 -16.09
C ILE A 603 8.26 15.12 -17.04
N LEU A 604 8.54 14.70 -18.28
CA LEU A 604 7.57 14.36 -19.30
C LEU A 604 7.62 12.85 -19.56
N ASN A 605 6.47 12.21 -19.60
CA ASN A 605 6.27 10.82 -20.00
C ASN A 605 5.36 10.77 -21.23
N LEU A 606 5.66 9.86 -22.15
CA LEU A 606 4.84 9.59 -23.33
C LEU A 606 4.51 8.11 -23.40
N SER A 607 3.28 7.76 -23.73
CA SER A 607 2.89 6.35 -23.92
C SER A 607 1.84 6.18 -25.01
N ALA A 608 1.83 4.98 -25.60
CA ALA A 608 0.84 4.52 -26.56
C ALA A 608 0.35 3.14 -26.15
N THR A 609 -0.95 2.91 -26.25
CA THR A 609 -1.58 1.61 -26.04
C THR A 609 -2.38 1.25 -27.27
N TYR A 610 -2.19 0.04 -27.77
CA TYR A 610 -2.92 -0.49 -28.91
C TYR A 610 -3.58 -1.82 -28.54
N VAL A 611 -4.90 -1.91 -28.70
CA VAL A 611 -5.69 -3.11 -28.38
C VAL A 611 -6.12 -3.76 -29.69
N TRP A 612 -5.70 -5.00 -29.90
CA TRP A 612 -6.07 -5.77 -31.09
C TRP A 612 -6.55 -7.15 -30.69
N ARG A 613 -7.86 -7.36 -30.74
CA ARG A 613 -8.52 -8.60 -30.32
C ARG A 613 -8.10 -8.99 -28.90
N ILE A 614 -7.36 -10.08 -28.77
CA ILE A 614 -6.85 -10.63 -27.50
C ILE A 614 -5.48 -10.05 -27.08
N ILE A 615 -4.91 -9.15 -27.87
CA ILE A 615 -3.57 -8.60 -27.65
C ILE A 615 -3.68 -7.14 -27.24
N THR A 616 -3.03 -6.79 -26.15
CA THR A 616 -2.80 -5.40 -25.75
C THR A 616 -1.31 -5.11 -25.80
N LEU A 617 -0.91 -4.16 -26.64
CA LEU A 617 0.47 -3.66 -26.72
C LEU A 617 0.53 -2.28 -26.08
N ARG A 618 1.46 -2.09 -25.15
CA ARG A 618 1.74 -0.80 -24.53
C ARG A 618 3.22 -0.47 -24.63
N ALA A 619 3.54 0.68 -25.19
CA ALA A 619 4.91 1.19 -25.29
C ALA A 619 4.98 2.61 -24.74
N GLY A 620 6.13 3.02 -24.22
CA GLY A 620 6.28 4.38 -23.75
C GLY A 620 7.72 4.75 -23.43
N ILE A 621 7.88 6.04 -23.14
CA ILE A 621 9.14 6.66 -22.71
C ILE A 621 8.82 7.45 -21.46
N GLU A 622 9.46 7.10 -20.34
CA GLU A 622 9.43 7.85 -19.10
C GLU A 622 10.65 8.76 -19.02
N ASN A 623 10.47 9.91 -18.37
CA ASN A 623 11.53 10.90 -18.22
C ASN A 623 12.23 11.21 -19.56
N VAL A 624 11.46 11.65 -20.56
CA VAL A 624 11.89 11.87 -21.96
C VAL A 624 13.19 12.67 -22.06
N PHE A 625 13.36 13.67 -21.18
CA PHE A 625 14.52 14.56 -21.19
C PHE A 625 15.69 14.08 -20.35
N ASP A 626 15.64 12.85 -19.84
CA ASP A 626 16.70 12.24 -19.01
C ASP A 626 17.08 13.11 -17.80
N LYS A 627 16.09 13.72 -17.17
CA LYS A 627 16.28 14.60 -16.00
C LYS A 627 16.79 13.80 -14.80
N TYR A 628 17.89 14.25 -14.18
CA TYR A 628 18.26 13.81 -12.84
C TYR A 628 17.30 14.41 -11.81
N TYR A 629 16.73 13.58 -10.94
CA TYR A 629 15.87 14.04 -9.87
C TYR A 629 15.73 12.99 -8.77
N ALA A 630 15.46 13.47 -7.54
CA ALA A 630 14.97 12.68 -6.42
C ALA A 630 13.71 13.34 -5.88
N THR A 631 12.86 12.57 -5.22
CA THR A 631 11.66 13.08 -4.55
C THR A 631 11.93 13.28 -3.06
N TYR A 632 11.09 14.03 -2.37
CA TYR A 632 11.16 14.21 -0.92
C TYR A 632 11.01 12.88 -0.13
N ALA A 633 10.43 11.86 -0.74
CA ALA A 633 10.19 10.54 -0.15
C ALA A 633 11.23 9.49 -0.58
N ASP A 634 12.25 9.89 -1.32
CA ASP A 634 13.39 9.04 -1.64
C ASP A 634 14.42 9.13 -0.51
N TRP A 635 14.58 8.05 0.26
CA TRP A 635 15.54 8.00 1.36
C TRP A 635 16.95 8.25 0.86
N CYS A 636 17.72 9.01 1.63
CA CYS A 636 19.09 9.41 1.28
C CYS A 636 19.18 10.06 -0.12
N HIS A 637 18.08 10.67 -0.60
CA HIS A 637 17.98 11.27 -1.94
C HIS A 637 18.42 10.34 -3.07
N ILE A 638 18.17 9.02 -2.93
CA ILE A 638 18.48 8.09 -4.05
C ILE A 638 17.78 8.59 -5.32
N PRO A 639 18.53 8.73 -6.43
CA PRO A 639 17.95 9.29 -7.64
C PRO A 639 16.89 8.36 -8.24
N GLN A 640 15.92 8.95 -8.88
CA GLN A 640 14.94 8.24 -9.69
C GLN A 640 15.57 7.78 -11.00
N LYS A 641 14.93 6.79 -11.67
CA LYS A 641 15.37 6.35 -13.00
C LYS A 641 15.49 7.53 -13.97
N GLY A 642 16.55 7.58 -14.73
CA GLY A 642 16.70 8.44 -15.89
C GLY A 642 15.69 8.06 -16.98
N ARG A 643 15.94 8.44 -18.24
CA ARG A 643 15.08 8.05 -19.35
C ARG A 643 14.93 6.54 -19.40
N ASN A 644 13.66 6.08 -19.49
CA ASN A 644 13.29 4.68 -19.55
C ASN A 644 12.35 4.43 -20.73
N ILE A 645 12.69 3.47 -21.59
CA ILE A 645 11.83 3.02 -22.69
C ILE A 645 11.28 1.67 -22.29
N TYR A 646 9.98 1.48 -22.42
CA TYR A 646 9.33 0.22 -22.05
C TYR A 646 8.40 -0.30 -23.14
N LEU A 647 8.24 -1.61 -23.15
CA LEU A 647 7.31 -2.35 -24.00
C LEU A 647 6.63 -3.44 -23.19
N ASN A 648 5.30 -3.43 -23.17
CA ASN A 648 4.50 -4.44 -22.49
C ASN A 648 3.52 -5.07 -23.48
N LEU A 649 3.39 -6.38 -23.43
CA LEU A 649 2.51 -7.19 -24.26
C LEU A 649 1.66 -8.07 -23.36
N SER A 650 0.33 -7.96 -23.46
CA SER A 650 -0.62 -8.77 -22.72
C SER A 650 -1.50 -9.54 -23.70
N PHE A 651 -1.76 -10.80 -23.39
CA PHE A 651 -2.67 -11.69 -24.12
C PHE A 651 -3.79 -12.11 -23.15
N GLU A 652 -5.04 -11.97 -23.57
CA GLU A 652 -6.22 -12.39 -22.79
C GLU A 652 -7.15 -13.21 -23.70
N LEU A 653 -7.47 -14.46 -23.28
CA LEU A 653 -8.40 -15.39 -23.95
C LEU A 653 -9.70 -15.48 -23.17
#